data_de26b42bacb9ec8c675d18e5d33ff91d
#
_entry.id   de26b42bacb9ec8c675d18e5d33ff91d
#
_cell.length_a   1.000
_cell.length_b   1.000
_cell.length_c   1.000
_cell.angle_alpha   90.00
_cell.angle_beta   90.00
_cell.angle_gamma   90.00
#
_symmetry.space_group_name_H-M   'P 1'
#
loop_
_entity.id
_entity.type
_entity.pdbx_description
1 polymer ?
#
loop_
_entity_poly.entity_id
_entity_poly.type
_entity_poly.pdbx_seq_one_letter_code
_entity_poly.pdbx_strand_id
1 'polypeptide(L)'
;MAKKTSDNRPIPKDDPSRILQTTVEDVMHQSMIPYAEHVILERALPRVEDGLKPVQRRILYTMMELGTTPDKPHRKCARIVGDCLGKYHPHGDSSVYDALVRMAQDFSMRGPMVDGHGNFGSIDGDSAAAMRYTEARMTPLALEMLRDIEKDTVPFRLNFDDTLKEPDMLPARFPNLLVNGASGIAVGLATNIPPHNLGESIRAAIAVMENPDIPLDELMKIIPGPDFPTGGVLVKNEEIRRGYETGRSKLSLRARVHVEDGVNGRKLLVITEIPYMVNKAAMLEKILKLSEEKKGQLQNIYDIRDESDREGMRAVIELKKDADPDKVLKVLYKYSDLQVTFGVNMVAIAEGKPVQMGLKTMLGHFIRHQKNVITRRTEYDLKQAKARAHILQGLMIAVDNLDEVIALIRSSKNPKEAKARLMERFELSDAQAQAILDMRLQRLTNLEIIALRKEYEDILKLIDRLEGILHSEKKLLAVIRKELQEIAEEFADERRTTIEKADESPLEVEEEAAAPEEVIVAFTGAGQLKRMNPALYKKTPLPTRAEDDKEFADFLFMAKTDETLLIFTDHGNCYPLPVASLNEVKPKDRGQLLSGVLAGLEDDEKALWMTCIRMADIGHLPDILFITRQGMVKRTVAADYDVRSKKFAAVNVKDGDRLLTILPAASRDDLLLFTRSGLCIRFSLDSVPVQGRVAAGVRCMQVEDGDEVIWCGQLQDSDQIVLLTDRGYAKRLLSVDFEKQNRNGKGVKSFYFNKNGSNGKQLAGVVRLEKDDHLIRVQQAKSPATLVERDNVRLQGKQDRGMPLVIAVMDDVVTGAELLE
;
A
#
# COMPACT_ATOMS: atom_id res chain seq x y z
N MET A 1 -12.30 -54.71 -19.59
CA MET A 1 -13.31 -53.68 -20.00
C MET A 1 -14.39 -53.57 -18.91
N ALA A 2 -14.29 -52.68 -18.01
CA ALA A 2 -15.32 -52.40 -17.02
C ALA A 2 -15.90 -51.02 -17.35
N LYS A 3 -17.19 -51.01 -17.72
CA LYS A 3 -17.97 -49.80 -17.99
C LYS A 3 -18.16 -49.01 -16.68
N LYS A 4 -17.55 -47.84 -16.62
CA LYS A 4 -17.92 -46.80 -15.64
C LYS A 4 -19.24 -46.20 -16.07
N THR A 5 -20.32 -46.54 -15.40
CA THR A 5 -21.61 -45.81 -15.47
C THR A 5 -21.43 -44.49 -14.72
N SER A 6 -21.44 -43.37 -15.47
CA SER A 6 -21.53 -42.06 -14.90
C SER A 6 -22.96 -41.89 -14.35
N ASP A 7 -23.11 -41.88 -13.05
CA ASP A 7 -24.36 -41.56 -12.34
C ASP A 7 -24.63 -40.05 -12.48
N ASN A 8 -25.42 -39.69 -13.46
CA ASN A 8 -25.76 -38.31 -13.82
C ASN A 8 -27.05 -37.85 -13.12
N ARG A 9 -27.16 -38.05 -11.81
CA ARG A 9 -28.26 -37.50 -11.03
C ARG A 9 -28.02 -36.02 -10.77
N PRO A 10 -29.03 -35.13 -10.98
CA PRO A 10 -28.89 -33.74 -10.61
C PRO A 10 -28.68 -33.63 -9.09
N ILE A 11 -27.60 -32.96 -8.71
CA ILE A 11 -27.26 -32.67 -7.33
C ILE A 11 -28.33 -31.74 -6.75
N PRO A 12 -29.06 -32.14 -5.69
CA PRO A 12 -29.97 -31.23 -5.00
C PRO A 12 -29.19 -30.02 -4.48
N LYS A 13 -29.69 -28.82 -4.78
CA LYS A 13 -28.97 -27.55 -4.46
C LYS A 13 -28.91 -27.24 -2.97
N ASP A 14 -29.69 -27.92 -2.12
CA ASP A 14 -29.88 -27.59 -0.70
C ASP A 14 -29.85 -28.86 0.18
N ASP A 15 -28.77 -29.61 0.18
CA ASP A 15 -28.56 -30.68 1.15
C ASP A 15 -27.75 -30.14 2.35
N PRO A 16 -28.38 -29.88 3.52
CA PRO A 16 -27.71 -29.35 4.70
C PRO A 16 -26.57 -30.23 5.24
N SER A 17 -26.55 -31.52 4.87
CA SER A 17 -25.51 -32.47 5.28
C SER A 17 -24.17 -32.24 4.59
N ARG A 18 -24.13 -31.37 3.54
CA ARG A 18 -22.92 -30.98 2.81
C ARG A 18 -22.35 -29.62 3.23
N ILE A 19 -23.03 -28.90 4.10
CA ILE A 19 -22.52 -27.64 4.64
C ILE A 19 -21.61 -27.97 5.83
N LEU A 20 -20.31 -27.91 5.60
CA LEU A 20 -19.32 -27.98 6.67
C LEU A 20 -19.36 -26.66 7.44
N GLN A 21 -19.82 -26.73 8.68
CA GLN A 21 -19.69 -25.59 9.61
C GLN A 21 -18.27 -25.58 10.16
N THR A 22 -17.51 -24.55 9.86
CA THR A 22 -16.17 -24.34 10.42
C THR A 22 -16.12 -22.94 11.04
N THR A 23 -15.24 -22.76 12.01
CA THR A 23 -15.01 -21.42 12.57
C THR A 23 -14.19 -20.56 11.61
N VAL A 24 -14.30 -19.24 11.70
CA VAL A 24 -13.48 -18.31 10.92
C VAL A 24 -11.99 -18.52 11.23
N GLU A 25 -11.67 -18.82 12.49
CA GLU A 25 -10.31 -19.12 12.94
C GLU A 25 -9.74 -20.36 12.24
N ASP A 26 -10.52 -21.44 12.10
CA ASP A 26 -10.07 -22.65 11.40
C ASP A 26 -9.83 -22.38 9.92
N VAL A 27 -10.69 -21.61 9.25
CA VAL A 27 -10.50 -21.20 7.84
C VAL A 27 -9.26 -20.34 7.69
N MET A 28 -9.03 -19.42 8.62
CA MET A 28 -7.83 -18.58 8.61
C MET A 28 -6.56 -19.43 8.75
N HIS A 29 -6.52 -20.34 9.71
CA HIS A 29 -5.36 -21.21 9.95
C HIS A 29 -5.10 -22.22 8.82
N GLN A 30 -6.14 -22.80 8.26
CA GLN A 30 -5.98 -23.88 7.26
C GLN A 30 -5.81 -23.37 5.83
N SER A 31 -6.30 -22.15 5.52
CA SER A 31 -6.33 -21.63 4.14
C SER A 31 -5.60 -20.29 3.98
N MET A 32 -5.94 -19.29 4.79
CA MET A 32 -5.43 -17.93 4.57
C MET A 32 -3.98 -17.77 5.01
N ILE A 33 -3.57 -18.33 6.16
CA ILE A 33 -2.20 -18.22 6.65
C ILE A 33 -1.22 -18.95 5.72
N PRO A 34 -1.44 -20.22 5.31
CA PRO A 34 -0.56 -20.90 4.35
C PRO A 34 -0.51 -20.20 2.99
N TYR A 35 -1.64 -19.67 2.52
CA TYR A 35 -1.68 -18.88 1.28
C TYR A 35 -0.86 -17.60 1.41
N ALA A 36 -1.04 -16.85 2.51
CA ALA A 36 -0.29 -15.64 2.78
C ALA A 36 1.22 -15.90 2.87
N GLU A 37 1.62 -16.95 3.58
CA GLU A 37 3.01 -17.41 3.67
C GLU A 37 3.59 -17.72 2.29
N HIS A 38 2.87 -18.50 1.47
CA HIS A 38 3.30 -18.81 0.12
C HIS A 38 3.44 -17.57 -0.76
N VAL A 39 2.49 -16.62 -0.70
CA VAL A 39 2.56 -15.36 -1.46
C VAL A 39 3.74 -14.50 -1.01
N ILE A 40 4.05 -14.48 0.28
CA ILE A 40 5.17 -13.73 0.83
C ILE A 40 6.51 -14.35 0.42
N LEU A 41 6.70 -15.64 0.66
CA LEU A 41 7.99 -16.31 0.49
C LEU A 41 8.28 -16.74 -0.95
N GLU A 42 7.25 -17.16 -1.70
CA GLU A 42 7.40 -17.82 -2.98
C GLU A 42 6.81 -17.07 -4.19
N ARG A 43 6.41 -15.79 -4.01
CA ARG A 43 5.81 -15.03 -5.11
C ARG A 43 6.20 -13.56 -5.17
N ALA A 44 5.87 -12.78 -4.13
CA ALA A 44 5.85 -11.32 -4.22
C ALA A 44 7.16 -10.65 -3.81
N LEU A 45 7.87 -11.20 -2.83
CA LEU A 45 9.08 -10.60 -2.28
C LEU A 45 10.35 -11.21 -2.89
N PRO A 46 11.41 -10.39 -3.11
CA PRO A 46 12.71 -10.88 -3.53
C PRO A 46 13.49 -11.49 -2.37
N ARG A 47 14.40 -12.40 -2.64
CA ARG A 47 15.42 -12.80 -1.68
C ARG A 47 16.50 -11.72 -1.58
N VAL A 48 17.07 -11.56 -0.40
CA VAL A 48 18.13 -10.58 -0.19
C VAL A 48 19.45 -10.97 -0.86
N GLU A 49 19.69 -12.28 -0.99
CA GLU A 49 20.93 -12.86 -1.53
C GLU A 49 21.12 -12.53 -3.02
N ASP A 50 20.10 -12.76 -3.84
CA ASP A 50 20.18 -12.58 -5.30
C ASP A 50 19.28 -11.47 -5.85
N GLY A 51 18.42 -10.88 -5.01
CA GLY A 51 17.52 -9.80 -5.42
C GLY A 51 16.39 -10.21 -6.36
N LEU A 52 16.15 -11.50 -6.52
CA LEU A 52 15.17 -12.02 -7.48
C LEU A 52 13.93 -12.56 -6.79
N LYS A 53 12.79 -12.34 -7.45
CA LYS A 53 11.58 -13.10 -7.15
C LYS A 53 11.70 -14.52 -7.72
N PRO A 54 10.96 -15.51 -7.19
CA PRO A 54 11.02 -16.90 -7.69
C PRO A 54 10.81 -17.02 -9.19
N VAL A 55 9.85 -16.30 -9.78
CA VAL A 55 9.61 -16.34 -11.23
C VAL A 55 10.82 -15.84 -12.03
N GLN A 56 11.46 -14.76 -11.60
CA GLN A 56 12.63 -14.20 -12.28
C GLN A 56 13.82 -15.17 -12.22
N ARG A 57 14.07 -15.77 -11.07
CA ARG A 57 15.12 -16.77 -10.86
C ARG A 57 14.91 -17.99 -11.75
N ARG A 58 13.68 -18.49 -11.82
CA ARG A 58 13.31 -19.62 -12.67
C ARG A 58 13.46 -19.33 -14.15
N ILE A 59 13.15 -18.11 -14.60
CA ILE A 59 13.36 -17.67 -15.98
C ILE A 59 14.85 -17.70 -16.33
N LEU A 60 15.72 -17.07 -15.53
CA LEU A 60 17.16 -17.03 -15.78
C LEU A 60 17.78 -18.43 -15.75
N TYR A 61 17.38 -19.28 -14.80
CA TYR A 61 17.84 -20.66 -14.72
C TYR A 61 17.40 -21.48 -15.94
N THR A 62 16.15 -21.33 -16.38
CA THR A 62 15.66 -21.96 -17.63
C THR A 62 16.43 -21.48 -18.84
N MET A 63 16.73 -20.18 -18.95
CA MET A 63 17.51 -19.62 -20.05
C MET A 63 18.92 -20.17 -20.08
N MET A 64 19.54 -20.40 -18.92
CA MET A 64 20.84 -21.05 -18.81
C MET A 64 20.80 -22.52 -19.29
N GLU A 65 19.80 -23.32 -18.83
CA GLU A 65 19.64 -24.69 -19.28
C GLU A 65 19.39 -24.81 -20.79
N LEU A 66 18.65 -23.87 -21.36
CA LEU A 66 18.42 -23.75 -22.80
C LEU A 66 19.67 -23.30 -23.57
N GLY A 67 20.71 -22.86 -22.87
CA GLY A 67 21.92 -22.31 -23.49
C GLY A 67 21.67 -21.04 -24.28
N THR A 68 20.73 -20.17 -23.80
CA THR A 68 20.45 -18.88 -24.43
C THR A 68 21.42 -17.81 -23.91
N THR A 69 22.69 -18.03 -24.07
CA THR A 69 23.78 -17.12 -23.67
C THR A 69 23.97 -15.99 -24.68
N PRO A 70 24.63 -14.88 -24.29
CA PRO A 70 24.81 -13.72 -25.16
C PRO A 70 25.51 -14.00 -26.50
N ASP A 71 26.35 -15.03 -26.53
CA ASP A 71 27.08 -15.49 -27.74
C ASP A 71 26.21 -16.34 -28.70
N LYS A 72 25.00 -16.71 -28.27
CA LYS A 72 24.07 -17.53 -29.05
C LYS A 72 22.96 -16.68 -29.67
N PRO A 73 22.32 -17.19 -30.74
CA PRO A 73 21.15 -16.54 -31.32
C PRO A 73 20.00 -16.45 -30.30
N HIS A 74 19.20 -15.40 -30.44
CA HIS A 74 17.95 -15.27 -29.69
C HIS A 74 17.01 -16.46 -29.91
N ARG A 75 16.23 -16.81 -28.93
CA ARG A 75 15.18 -17.86 -29.01
C ARG A 75 13.80 -17.25 -28.79
N LYS A 76 12.78 -17.83 -29.42
CA LYS A 76 11.39 -17.41 -29.21
C LYS A 76 11.03 -17.41 -27.71
N CYS A 77 10.45 -16.31 -27.23
CA CYS A 77 10.04 -16.19 -25.84
C CYS A 77 9.06 -17.30 -25.43
N ALA A 78 8.20 -17.72 -26.36
CA ALA A 78 7.29 -18.85 -26.15
C ALA A 78 8.02 -20.16 -25.76
N ARG A 79 9.24 -20.39 -26.27
CA ARG A 79 10.06 -21.54 -25.89
C ARG A 79 10.58 -21.43 -24.46
N ILE A 80 11.09 -20.24 -24.10
CA ILE A 80 11.63 -19.99 -22.76
C ILE A 80 10.50 -20.08 -21.72
N VAL A 81 9.36 -19.46 -22.01
CA VAL A 81 8.16 -19.49 -21.14
C VAL A 81 7.65 -20.92 -20.99
N GLY A 82 7.52 -21.68 -22.10
CA GLY A 82 7.03 -23.06 -22.05
C GLY A 82 7.92 -23.99 -21.23
N ASP A 83 9.26 -23.93 -21.40
CA ASP A 83 10.18 -24.73 -20.60
C ASP A 83 10.18 -24.32 -19.12
N CYS A 84 10.05 -23.03 -18.82
CA CYS A 84 9.95 -22.53 -17.45
C CYS A 84 8.68 -23.03 -16.75
N LEU A 85 7.54 -22.98 -17.42
CA LEU A 85 6.25 -23.48 -16.92
C LEU A 85 6.28 -24.98 -16.69
N GLY A 86 6.77 -25.72 -17.68
CA GLY A 86 6.77 -27.19 -17.63
C GLY A 86 7.71 -27.78 -16.59
N LYS A 87 8.77 -27.05 -16.21
CA LYS A 87 9.81 -27.56 -15.31
C LYS A 87 9.77 -26.97 -13.91
N TYR A 88 9.47 -25.66 -13.76
CA TYR A 88 9.76 -24.94 -12.52
C TYR A 88 8.62 -24.07 -12.00
N HIS A 89 7.78 -23.48 -12.86
CA HIS A 89 6.84 -22.46 -12.44
C HIS A 89 5.39 -22.80 -12.78
N PRO A 90 4.63 -23.49 -11.92
CA PRO A 90 3.29 -24.02 -12.20
C PRO A 90 2.20 -22.93 -12.12
N HIS A 91 2.30 -21.88 -12.93
CA HIS A 91 1.37 -20.75 -12.98
C HIS A 91 1.04 -20.37 -14.44
N GLY A 92 0.24 -19.32 -14.64
CA GLY A 92 -0.12 -18.87 -16.00
C GLY A 92 1.08 -18.39 -16.82
N ASP A 93 1.06 -18.67 -18.13
CA ASP A 93 2.09 -18.29 -19.10
C ASP A 93 2.28 -16.77 -19.19
N SER A 94 1.20 -15.99 -19.10
CA SER A 94 1.24 -14.53 -19.09
C SER A 94 2.12 -13.99 -17.95
N SER A 95 2.02 -14.56 -16.75
CA SER A 95 2.81 -14.11 -15.61
C SER A 95 4.32 -14.31 -15.80
N VAL A 96 4.72 -15.40 -16.43
CA VAL A 96 6.13 -15.69 -16.77
C VAL A 96 6.59 -14.77 -17.90
N TYR A 97 5.76 -14.61 -18.94
CA TYR A 97 6.09 -13.74 -20.06
C TYR A 97 6.23 -12.27 -19.64
N ASP A 98 5.30 -11.75 -18.85
CA ASP A 98 5.37 -10.37 -18.34
C ASP A 98 6.61 -10.12 -17.48
N ALA A 99 7.01 -11.10 -16.65
CA ALA A 99 8.25 -11.03 -15.90
C ALA A 99 9.49 -11.02 -16.81
N LEU A 100 9.51 -11.86 -17.85
CA LEU A 100 10.59 -11.89 -18.85
C LEU A 100 10.66 -10.57 -19.62
N VAL A 101 9.51 -10.05 -20.07
CA VAL A 101 9.40 -8.75 -20.75
C VAL A 101 9.98 -7.64 -19.88
N ARG A 102 9.58 -7.57 -18.62
CA ARG A 102 10.06 -6.53 -17.70
C ARG A 102 11.58 -6.62 -17.48
N MET A 103 12.17 -7.82 -17.45
CA MET A 103 13.62 -7.97 -17.34
C MET A 103 14.39 -7.53 -18.60
N ALA A 104 13.70 -7.34 -19.72
CA ALA A 104 14.30 -6.85 -20.97
C ALA A 104 14.12 -5.33 -21.17
N GLN A 105 13.26 -4.66 -20.38
CA GLN A 105 12.96 -3.24 -20.53
C GLN A 105 14.02 -2.38 -19.85
N ASP A 106 14.71 -1.53 -20.61
CA ASP A 106 15.75 -0.61 -20.14
C ASP A 106 15.19 0.60 -19.35
N PHE A 107 13.89 0.90 -19.51
CA PHE A 107 13.16 1.88 -18.71
C PHE A 107 12.56 1.30 -17.41
N SER A 108 12.55 -0.03 -17.25
CA SER A 108 12.07 -0.72 -16.06
C SER A 108 13.20 -1.24 -15.17
N MET A 109 14.31 -1.68 -15.76
CA MET A 109 15.45 -2.27 -15.08
C MET A 109 16.67 -1.38 -15.25
N ARG A 110 17.38 -1.10 -14.13
CA ARG A 110 18.64 -0.31 -14.20
C ARG A 110 19.78 -1.10 -14.86
N GLY A 111 19.80 -2.40 -14.64
CA GLY A 111 20.64 -3.36 -15.33
C GLY A 111 19.80 -4.49 -15.91
N PRO A 112 19.38 -4.41 -17.21
CA PRO A 112 18.56 -5.44 -17.84
C PRO A 112 19.25 -6.80 -17.84
N MET A 113 18.47 -7.86 -17.55
CA MET A 113 18.95 -9.24 -17.52
C MET A 113 18.65 -10.03 -18.79
N VAL A 114 17.73 -9.52 -19.59
CA VAL A 114 17.28 -10.15 -20.84
C VAL A 114 17.56 -9.19 -21.99
N ASP A 115 18.18 -9.71 -23.04
CA ASP A 115 18.36 -9.05 -24.34
C ASP A 115 17.19 -9.49 -25.23
N GLY A 116 16.24 -8.55 -25.46
CA GLY A 116 15.02 -8.79 -26.20
C GLY A 116 15.12 -8.35 -27.65
N HIS A 117 14.62 -9.16 -28.57
CA HIS A 117 14.47 -8.83 -29.98
C HIS A 117 13.01 -8.83 -30.39
N GLY A 118 12.53 -7.70 -30.89
CA GLY A 118 11.13 -7.41 -31.21
C GLY A 118 10.53 -6.32 -30.32
N ASN A 119 9.20 -6.29 -30.21
CA ASN A 119 8.51 -5.29 -29.38
C ASN A 119 8.30 -5.81 -27.96
N PHE A 120 9.04 -5.25 -27.01
CA PHE A 120 8.95 -5.51 -25.57
C PHE A 120 8.20 -4.40 -24.80
N GLY A 121 7.36 -3.63 -25.48
CA GLY A 121 6.65 -2.50 -24.89
C GLY A 121 7.44 -1.19 -24.98
N SER A 122 6.82 -0.09 -24.55
CA SER A 122 7.42 1.23 -24.57
C SER A 122 7.14 2.00 -23.28
N ILE A 123 7.85 3.10 -23.08
CA ILE A 123 7.62 4.04 -21.98
C ILE A 123 6.28 4.78 -22.12
N ASP A 124 5.64 4.72 -23.29
CA ASP A 124 4.29 5.23 -23.56
C ASP A 124 3.17 4.29 -23.05
N GLY A 125 3.57 3.13 -22.52
CA GLY A 125 2.64 2.15 -22.00
C GLY A 125 2.13 1.14 -23.02
N ASP A 126 2.74 1.07 -24.20
CA ASP A 126 2.44 0.02 -25.16
C ASP A 126 2.81 -1.34 -24.58
N SER A 127 1.93 -2.31 -24.81
CA SER A 127 2.17 -3.69 -24.40
C SER A 127 3.20 -4.37 -25.29
N ALA A 128 3.94 -5.33 -24.74
CA ALA A 128 4.79 -6.19 -25.52
C ALA A 128 3.97 -6.99 -26.54
N ALA A 129 4.56 -7.31 -27.68
CA ALA A 129 3.97 -8.22 -28.65
C ALA A 129 3.84 -9.65 -28.05
N ALA A 130 2.91 -10.44 -28.57
CA ALA A 130 2.72 -11.80 -28.08
C ALA A 130 4.02 -12.63 -28.17
N MET A 131 4.27 -13.52 -27.18
CA MET A 131 5.52 -14.27 -27.01
C MET A 131 5.94 -15.14 -28.19
N ARG A 132 5.02 -15.41 -29.14
CA ARG A 132 5.32 -16.10 -30.39
C ARG A 132 6.07 -15.25 -31.41
N TYR A 133 6.02 -13.92 -31.25
CA TYR A 133 6.72 -12.97 -32.15
C TYR A 133 8.06 -12.50 -31.58
N THR A 134 8.15 -12.33 -30.27
CA THR A 134 9.36 -11.85 -29.59
C THR A 134 10.38 -12.97 -29.37
N GLU A 135 11.63 -12.57 -29.31
CA GLU A 135 12.78 -13.45 -29.07
C GLU A 135 13.64 -12.88 -27.94
N ALA A 136 14.33 -13.73 -27.22
CA ALA A 136 15.15 -13.32 -26.08
C ALA A 136 16.38 -14.20 -25.91
N ARG A 137 17.41 -13.62 -25.30
CA ARG A 137 18.59 -14.29 -24.74
C ARG A 137 19.04 -13.56 -23.49
N MET A 138 19.94 -14.14 -22.72
CA MET A 138 20.52 -13.47 -21.55
C MET A 138 21.44 -12.32 -21.98
N THR A 139 21.51 -11.28 -21.14
CA THR A 139 22.56 -10.25 -21.26
C THR A 139 23.88 -10.77 -20.67
N PRO A 140 25.04 -10.15 -21.00
CA PRO A 140 26.30 -10.46 -20.31
C PRO A 140 26.20 -10.29 -18.79
N LEU A 141 25.51 -9.28 -18.30
CA LEU A 141 25.30 -9.04 -16.88
C LEU A 141 24.49 -10.17 -16.21
N ALA A 142 23.52 -10.78 -16.91
CA ALA A 142 22.75 -11.90 -16.40
C ALA A 142 23.61 -13.17 -16.20
N LEU A 143 24.68 -13.36 -16.97
CA LEU A 143 25.61 -14.45 -16.75
C LEU A 143 26.33 -14.36 -15.41
N GLU A 144 26.60 -13.14 -14.93
CA GLU A 144 27.22 -12.93 -13.62
C GLU A 144 26.30 -13.31 -12.45
N MET A 145 24.99 -13.39 -12.69
CA MET A 145 24.03 -13.92 -11.72
C MET A 145 24.15 -15.45 -11.58
N LEU A 146 24.50 -16.15 -12.63
CA LEU A 146 24.46 -17.62 -12.75
C LEU A 146 25.86 -18.26 -12.67
N ARG A 147 26.92 -17.45 -12.73
CA ARG A 147 28.30 -17.92 -12.84
C ARG A 147 28.67 -18.88 -11.73
N ASP A 148 29.30 -19.99 -12.09
CA ASP A 148 29.73 -21.06 -11.19
C ASP A 148 28.59 -21.81 -10.44
N ILE A 149 27.33 -21.73 -10.92
CA ILE A 149 26.19 -22.41 -10.30
C ILE A 149 26.36 -23.97 -10.34
N GLU A 150 27.05 -24.48 -11.36
CA GLU A 150 27.37 -25.92 -11.52
C GLU A 150 28.41 -26.42 -10.52
N LYS A 151 29.07 -25.54 -9.79
CA LYS A 151 30.09 -25.87 -8.77
C LYS A 151 29.52 -25.97 -7.35
N ASP A 152 28.26 -26.30 -7.22
CA ASP A 152 27.58 -26.48 -5.94
C ASP A 152 27.66 -25.27 -5.02
N THR A 153 27.69 -24.06 -5.63
CA THR A 153 27.85 -22.78 -4.94
C THR A 153 26.65 -22.37 -4.12
N VAL A 154 25.46 -22.82 -4.49
CA VAL A 154 24.17 -22.50 -3.86
C VAL A 154 23.37 -23.77 -3.59
N PRO A 155 22.44 -23.75 -2.60
CA PRO A 155 21.56 -24.89 -2.36
C PRO A 155 20.55 -25.05 -3.50
N PHE A 156 20.18 -26.30 -3.76
CA PHE A 156 19.13 -26.69 -4.68
C PHE A 156 18.01 -27.39 -3.91
N ARG A 157 16.78 -27.15 -4.34
CA ARG A 157 15.57 -27.82 -3.84
C ARG A 157 14.87 -28.58 -4.98
N LEU A 158 13.95 -29.46 -4.63
CA LEU A 158 13.07 -30.09 -5.62
C LEU A 158 12.09 -29.05 -6.17
N ASN A 159 11.72 -29.19 -7.44
CA ASN A 159 10.69 -28.40 -8.09
C ASN A 159 9.28 -28.82 -7.59
N PHE A 160 8.23 -28.23 -8.16
CA PHE A 160 6.84 -28.41 -7.71
C PHE A 160 6.30 -29.85 -7.83
N ASP A 161 6.90 -30.72 -8.67
CA ASP A 161 6.49 -32.11 -8.88
C ASP A 161 7.55 -33.13 -8.43
N ASP A 162 8.57 -32.67 -7.71
CA ASP A 162 9.69 -33.48 -7.18
C ASP A 162 10.53 -34.25 -8.24
N THR A 163 10.39 -33.87 -9.52
CA THR A 163 11.11 -34.56 -10.63
C THR A 163 12.45 -33.93 -10.96
N LEU A 164 12.60 -32.60 -10.74
CA LEU A 164 13.80 -31.85 -11.08
C LEU A 164 14.27 -31.04 -9.86
N LYS A 165 15.49 -30.51 -9.97
CA LYS A 165 16.03 -29.58 -8.98
C LYS A 165 16.08 -28.16 -9.52
N GLU A 166 15.72 -27.22 -8.71
CA GLU A 166 15.86 -25.79 -8.97
C GLU A 166 16.73 -25.11 -7.90
N PRO A 167 17.47 -24.04 -8.22
CA PRO A 167 18.26 -23.32 -7.23
C PRO A 167 17.37 -22.50 -6.31
N ASP A 168 17.63 -22.56 -5.01
CA ASP A 168 16.96 -21.74 -4.00
C ASP A 168 17.27 -20.25 -4.17
N MET A 169 18.49 -19.95 -4.58
CA MET A 169 19.01 -18.63 -4.90
C MET A 169 20.10 -18.76 -5.95
N LEU A 170 20.45 -17.67 -6.63
CA LEU A 170 21.57 -17.64 -7.57
C LEU A 170 22.86 -17.18 -6.90
N PRO A 171 24.04 -17.52 -7.46
CA PRO A 171 25.33 -17.03 -6.97
C PRO A 171 25.45 -15.51 -6.93
N ALA A 172 24.85 -14.80 -7.88
CA ALA A 172 24.67 -13.35 -7.91
C ALA A 172 25.93 -12.54 -7.55
N ARG A 173 26.92 -12.51 -8.43
CA ARG A 173 28.25 -11.90 -8.17
C ARG A 173 28.24 -10.38 -7.95
N PHE A 174 27.08 -9.71 -8.06
CA PHE A 174 26.90 -8.29 -7.77
C PHE A 174 25.60 -8.07 -6.97
N PRO A 175 25.46 -6.96 -6.25
CA PRO A 175 24.31 -6.71 -5.36
C PRO A 175 23.03 -6.35 -6.17
N ASN A 176 22.48 -7.33 -6.87
CA ASN A 176 21.34 -7.16 -7.79
C ASN A 176 20.12 -6.54 -7.13
N LEU A 177 19.84 -6.86 -5.86
CA LEU A 177 18.71 -6.26 -5.14
C LEU A 177 18.79 -4.74 -5.05
N LEU A 178 19.99 -4.18 -4.90
CA LEU A 178 20.20 -2.73 -4.92
C LEU A 178 20.21 -2.20 -6.35
N VAL A 179 20.93 -2.87 -7.27
CA VAL A 179 21.08 -2.39 -8.65
C VAL A 179 19.74 -2.27 -9.36
N ASN A 180 18.94 -3.31 -9.33
CA ASN A 180 17.65 -3.35 -10.03
C ASN A 180 16.45 -3.01 -9.16
N GLY A 181 16.64 -2.96 -7.85
CA GLY A 181 15.53 -2.78 -6.93
C GLY A 181 14.51 -3.92 -7.00
N ALA A 182 13.40 -3.74 -6.33
CA ALA A 182 12.27 -4.66 -6.40
C ALA A 182 10.97 -3.96 -6.00
N SER A 183 9.87 -4.31 -6.65
CA SER A 183 8.53 -3.86 -6.28
C SER A 183 7.61 -5.07 -6.20
N GLY A 184 6.80 -5.20 -5.14
CA GLY A 184 5.89 -6.32 -4.96
C GLY A 184 4.87 -6.08 -3.86
N ILE A 185 3.68 -6.64 -4.05
CA ILE A 185 2.57 -6.58 -3.09
C ILE A 185 2.26 -8.01 -2.65
N ALA A 186 2.45 -8.28 -1.37
CA ALA A 186 2.08 -9.54 -0.72
C ALA A 186 0.87 -9.34 0.19
N VAL A 187 0.46 -10.39 0.89
CA VAL A 187 -0.62 -10.28 1.88
C VAL A 187 -0.08 -9.61 3.13
N GLY A 188 -0.60 -8.43 3.46
CA GLY A 188 -0.18 -7.64 4.62
C GLY A 188 1.20 -6.99 4.53
N LEU A 189 1.98 -7.26 3.49
CA LEU A 189 3.32 -6.73 3.29
C LEU A 189 3.49 -6.23 1.84
N ALA A 190 4.29 -5.21 1.67
CA ALA A 190 4.70 -4.74 0.36
C ALA A 190 6.21 -4.45 0.36
N THR A 191 6.83 -4.53 -0.80
CA THR A 191 8.21 -4.08 -1.00
C THR A 191 8.28 -3.09 -2.14
N ASN A 192 9.11 -2.08 -1.98
CA ASN A 192 9.42 -1.11 -3.03
C ASN A 192 10.84 -0.58 -2.81
N ILE A 193 11.80 -1.31 -3.34
CA ILE A 193 13.23 -1.03 -3.22
C ILE A 193 13.65 -0.25 -4.47
N PRO A 194 14.18 0.97 -4.34
CA PRO A 194 14.60 1.75 -5.49
C PRO A 194 15.87 1.17 -6.12
N PRO A 195 16.04 1.28 -7.44
CA PRO A 195 17.26 0.89 -8.15
C PRO A 195 18.43 1.85 -7.86
N HIS A 196 19.67 1.34 -8.03
CA HIS A 196 20.90 2.09 -7.79
C HIS A 196 21.93 1.86 -8.91
N ASN A 197 22.90 2.75 -9.01
CA ASN A 197 24.02 2.60 -9.92
C ASN A 197 24.89 1.37 -9.56
N LEU A 198 25.24 0.57 -10.54
CA LEU A 198 26.04 -0.66 -10.35
C LEU A 198 27.40 -0.36 -9.74
N GLY A 199 28.14 0.59 -10.31
CA GLY A 199 29.47 0.95 -9.83
C GLY A 199 29.47 1.49 -8.40
N GLU A 200 28.48 2.33 -8.06
CA GLU A 200 28.31 2.86 -6.70
C GLU A 200 27.96 1.73 -5.71
N SER A 201 27.05 0.83 -6.11
CA SER A 201 26.62 -0.30 -5.28
C SER A 201 27.77 -1.28 -4.98
N ILE A 202 28.62 -1.53 -5.98
CA ILE A 202 29.82 -2.36 -5.81
C ILE A 202 30.84 -1.66 -4.91
N ARG A 203 31.12 -0.38 -5.12
CA ARG A 203 32.04 0.37 -4.24
C ARG A 203 31.52 0.41 -2.81
N ALA A 204 30.20 0.60 -2.62
CA ALA A 204 29.57 0.57 -1.31
C ALA A 204 29.69 -0.83 -0.64
N ALA A 205 29.50 -1.92 -1.40
CA ALA A 205 29.71 -3.28 -0.91
C ALA A 205 31.14 -3.52 -0.47
N ILE A 206 32.14 -3.09 -1.26
CA ILE A 206 33.56 -3.18 -0.91
C ILE A 206 33.87 -2.37 0.37
N ALA A 207 33.33 -1.15 0.49
CA ALA A 207 33.54 -0.31 1.67
C ALA A 207 32.97 -0.95 2.95
N VAL A 208 31.77 -1.55 2.88
CA VAL A 208 31.17 -2.28 4.02
C VAL A 208 31.95 -3.56 4.32
N MET A 209 32.47 -4.24 3.30
CA MET A 209 33.29 -5.44 3.48
C MET A 209 34.62 -5.15 4.16
N GLU A 210 35.26 -4.03 3.85
CA GLU A 210 36.53 -3.57 4.45
C GLU A 210 36.32 -2.98 5.85
N ASN A 211 35.23 -2.27 6.06
CA ASN A 211 34.85 -1.70 7.35
C ASN A 211 33.37 -1.97 7.66
N PRO A 212 33.05 -3.09 8.35
CA PRO A 212 31.67 -3.42 8.72
C PRO A 212 30.97 -2.35 9.57
N ASP A 213 31.74 -1.49 10.26
CA ASP A 213 31.21 -0.42 11.12
C ASP A 213 31.19 0.95 10.45
N ILE A 214 31.42 1.02 9.14
CA ILE A 214 31.36 2.26 8.36
C ILE A 214 30.10 3.08 8.69
N PRO A 215 30.23 4.38 9.06
CA PRO A 215 29.08 5.25 9.29
C PRO A 215 28.26 5.45 8.02
N LEU A 216 26.94 5.60 8.18
CA LEU A 216 26.03 5.81 7.03
C LEU A 216 26.42 7.04 6.20
N ASP A 217 26.87 8.11 6.83
CA ASP A 217 27.29 9.34 6.13
C ASP A 217 28.48 9.13 5.20
N GLU A 218 29.43 8.29 5.61
CA GLU A 218 30.56 7.92 4.75
C GLU A 218 30.10 7.01 3.59
N LEU A 219 29.18 6.09 3.87
CA LEU A 219 28.60 5.23 2.85
C LEU A 219 27.80 6.03 1.82
N MET A 220 27.07 7.07 2.25
CA MET A 220 26.31 7.97 1.38
C MET A 220 27.21 8.87 0.50
N LYS A 221 28.49 9.03 0.79
CA LYS A 221 29.42 9.67 -0.14
C LYS A 221 29.74 8.78 -1.33
N ILE A 222 29.65 7.46 -1.18
CA ILE A 222 29.89 6.45 -2.22
C ILE A 222 28.63 6.20 -3.02
N ILE A 223 27.47 6.11 -2.35
CA ILE A 223 26.14 5.86 -2.94
C ILE A 223 25.16 6.94 -2.46
N PRO A 224 25.17 8.11 -3.11
CA PRO A 224 24.47 9.30 -2.62
C PRO A 224 22.94 9.21 -2.67
N GLY A 225 22.39 8.27 -3.43
CA GLY A 225 20.95 8.07 -3.58
C GLY A 225 20.63 7.03 -4.64
N PRO A 226 19.37 6.67 -4.82
CA PRO A 226 18.88 5.84 -5.92
C PRO A 226 19.29 6.37 -7.29
N ASP A 227 19.35 5.48 -8.27
CA ASP A 227 19.65 5.77 -9.67
C ASP A 227 18.62 5.07 -10.56
N PHE A 228 17.64 5.82 -11.02
CA PHE A 228 16.50 5.28 -11.74
C PHE A 228 16.82 5.07 -13.25
N PRO A 229 16.28 4.01 -13.88
CA PRO A 229 16.50 3.71 -15.28
C PRO A 229 16.16 4.87 -16.22
N THR A 230 15.07 5.59 -15.91
CA THR A 230 14.56 6.72 -16.70
C THR A 230 15.23 8.06 -16.38
N GLY A 231 16.26 8.08 -15.52
CA GLY A 231 16.93 9.30 -15.10
C GLY A 231 16.09 10.14 -14.14
N GLY A 232 15.84 11.37 -14.51
CA GLY A 232 15.11 12.34 -13.70
C GLY A 232 15.95 13.03 -12.63
N VAL A 233 15.30 13.83 -11.81
CA VAL A 233 15.92 14.61 -10.75
C VAL A 233 15.38 14.15 -9.40
N LEU A 234 16.25 13.62 -8.56
CA LEU A 234 15.94 13.25 -7.18
C LEU A 234 16.18 14.48 -6.28
N VAL A 235 15.13 14.91 -5.59
CA VAL A 235 15.21 16.03 -4.67
C VAL A 235 15.94 15.59 -3.40
N LYS A 236 17.12 16.19 -3.16
CA LYS A 236 17.94 15.89 -1.98
C LYS A 236 17.28 16.44 -0.72
N ASN A 237 16.91 15.53 0.17
CA ASN A 237 16.36 15.84 1.47
C ASN A 237 16.76 14.75 2.50
N GLU A 238 16.39 14.93 3.75
CA GLU A 238 16.65 13.96 4.83
C GLU A 238 15.97 12.59 4.60
N GLU A 239 14.99 12.52 3.70
CA GLU A 239 14.28 11.26 3.40
C GLU A 239 15.19 10.23 2.70
N ILE A 240 16.22 10.65 1.94
CA ILE A 240 17.20 9.71 1.35
C ILE A 240 17.95 9.00 2.49
N ARG A 241 18.46 9.79 3.44
CA ARG A 241 19.14 9.27 4.63
C ARG A 241 18.25 8.33 5.42
N ARG A 242 17.03 8.77 5.72
CA ARG A 242 16.04 7.98 6.45
C ARG A 242 15.73 6.65 5.75
N GLY A 243 15.59 6.65 4.43
CA GLY A 243 15.39 5.45 3.63
C GLY A 243 16.55 4.47 3.78
N TYR A 244 17.79 4.93 3.74
CA TYR A 244 18.98 4.11 3.89
C TYR A 244 19.20 3.60 5.32
N GLU A 245 18.76 4.35 6.31
CA GLU A 245 18.86 3.96 7.72
C GLU A 245 17.78 2.94 8.12
N THR A 246 16.51 3.25 7.80
CA THR A 246 15.37 2.51 8.31
C THR A 246 14.74 1.54 7.29
N GLY A 247 15.08 1.66 6.02
CA GLY A 247 14.42 0.95 4.93
C GLY A 247 13.06 1.55 4.54
N ARG A 248 12.66 2.73 5.07
CA ARG A 248 11.35 3.34 4.77
C ARG A 248 11.44 4.85 4.68
N SER A 249 10.99 5.40 3.55
CA SER A 249 10.93 6.85 3.33
C SER A 249 10.06 7.22 2.14
N LYS A 250 9.97 8.53 1.85
CA LYS A 250 9.25 9.07 0.70
C LYS A 250 10.18 9.98 -0.09
N LEU A 251 10.62 9.51 -1.25
CA LEU A 251 11.51 10.27 -2.12
C LEU A 251 10.69 11.07 -3.14
N SER A 252 11.07 12.32 -3.38
CA SER A 252 10.48 13.14 -4.43
C SER A 252 11.33 13.04 -5.70
N LEU A 253 10.72 12.57 -6.78
CA LEU A 253 11.36 12.39 -8.09
C LEU A 253 10.68 13.29 -9.10
N ARG A 254 11.46 14.12 -9.80
CA ARG A 254 11.02 15.06 -10.82
C ARG A 254 11.46 14.65 -12.20
N ALA A 255 10.67 15.01 -13.21
CA ALA A 255 11.09 15.00 -14.60
C ALA A 255 12.23 16.00 -14.82
N ARG A 256 13.12 15.71 -15.77
CA ARG A 256 14.09 16.69 -16.26
C ARG A 256 13.42 17.53 -17.33
N VAL A 257 13.31 18.82 -17.07
CA VAL A 257 12.68 19.79 -17.96
C VAL A 257 13.63 20.98 -18.17
N HIS A 258 13.80 21.42 -19.40
CA HIS A 258 14.52 22.65 -19.71
C HIS A 258 13.69 23.55 -20.62
N VAL A 259 14.02 24.83 -20.64
CA VAL A 259 13.32 25.86 -21.42
C VAL A 259 14.06 26.13 -22.70
N GLU A 260 13.36 26.07 -23.83
CA GLU A 260 13.87 26.46 -25.15
C GLU A 260 13.09 27.64 -25.73
N ASP A 261 13.71 28.35 -26.65
CA ASP A 261 13.05 29.40 -27.42
C ASP A 261 12.29 28.78 -28.59
N GLY A 262 10.99 29.00 -28.63
CA GLY A 262 10.12 28.55 -29.71
C GLY A 262 9.89 29.61 -30.79
N VAL A 263 9.10 29.30 -31.80
CA VAL A 263 8.72 30.18 -32.89
C VAL A 263 7.84 31.35 -32.38
N ASN A 264 7.98 32.52 -32.96
CA ASN A 264 7.18 33.72 -32.63
C ASN A 264 7.33 34.22 -31.18
N GLY A 265 8.48 33.98 -30.54
CA GLY A 265 8.74 34.45 -29.17
C GLY A 265 8.01 33.68 -28.07
N ARG A 266 7.50 32.49 -28.37
CA ARG A 266 6.96 31.55 -27.38
C ARG A 266 8.10 30.80 -26.71
N LYS A 267 7.84 30.29 -25.51
CA LYS A 267 8.76 29.41 -24.79
C LYS A 267 8.25 27.96 -24.84
N LEU A 268 9.18 27.04 -24.90
CA LEU A 268 8.93 25.61 -24.89
C LEU A 268 9.47 25.02 -23.59
N LEU A 269 8.65 24.25 -22.87
CA LEU A 269 9.12 23.38 -21.80
C LEU A 269 9.39 22.01 -22.43
N VAL A 270 10.64 21.63 -22.52
CA VAL A 270 11.08 20.38 -23.14
C VAL A 270 11.41 19.37 -22.05
N ILE A 271 10.68 18.26 -22.06
CA ILE A 271 10.83 17.16 -21.11
C ILE A 271 11.70 16.10 -21.79
N THR A 272 12.88 15.83 -21.23
CA THR A 272 13.84 14.84 -21.75
C THR A 272 13.89 13.57 -20.89
N GLU A 273 13.48 13.64 -19.63
CA GLU A 273 13.43 12.50 -18.74
C GLU A 273 12.16 12.58 -17.86
N ILE A 274 11.51 11.45 -17.62
CA ILE A 274 10.31 11.38 -16.79
C ILE A 274 10.58 10.58 -15.51
N PRO A 275 9.81 10.79 -14.45
CA PRO A 275 9.97 10.03 -13.23
C PRO A 275 9.76 8.52 -13.46
N TYR A 276 10.49 7.72 -12.70
CA TYR A 276 10.43 6.26 -12.81
C TYR A 276 9.01 5.74 -12.59
N MET A 277 8.61 4.76 -13.41
CA MET A 277 7.27 4.14 -13.44
C MET A 277 6.13 5.08 -13.89
N VAL A 278 6.41 6.24 -14.42
CA VAL A 278 5.41 7.11 -15.04
C VAL A 278 5.23 6.72 -16.50
N ASN A 279 3.99 6.63 -16.95
CA ASN A 279 3.63 6.46 -18.34
C ASN A 279 3.65 7.83 -19.05
N LYS A 280 4.45 8.00 -20.09
CA LYS A 280 4.62 9.28 -20.81
C LYS A 280 3.32 9.77 -21.43
N ALA A 281 2.61 8.91 -22.17
CA ALA A 281 1.38 9.27 -22.86
C ALA A 281 0.27 9.69 -21.86
N ALA A 282 0.07 8.92 -20.81
CA ALA A 282 -0.90 9.24 -19.76
C ALA A 282 -0.54 10.54 -19.00
N MET A 283 0.75 10.80 -18.79
CA MET A 283 1.23 12.04 -18.17
C MET A 283 0.89 13.26 -19.05
N LEU A 284 1.14 13.18 -20.35
CA LEU A 284 0.83 14.26 -21.28
C LEU A 284 -0.68 14.48 -21.40
N GLU A 285 -1.49 13.42 -21.47
CA GLU A 285 -2.94 13.51 -21.45
C GLU A 285 -3.47 14.19 -20.17
N LYS A 286 -2.89 13.84 -19.02
CA LYS A 286 -3.24 14.50 -17.74
C LYS A 286 -2.88 15.98 -17.75
N ILE A 287 -1.73 16.37 -18.29
CA ILE A 287 -1.33 17.78 -18.40
C ILE A 287 -2.31 18.52 -19.32
N LEU A 288 -2.72 17.92 -20.44
CA LEU A 288 -3.70 18.50 -21.35
C LEU A 288 -5.04 18.75 -20.62
N LYS A 289 -5.58 17.77 -19.92
CA LYS A 289 -6.80 17.92 -19.12
C LYS A 289 -6.68 19.04 -18.08
N LEU A 290 -5.56 19.12 -17.37
CA LEU A 290 -5.30 20.20 -16.41
C LEU A 290 -5.27 21.58 -17.06
N SER A 291 -4.77 21.69 -18.28
CA SER A 291 -4.75 22.96 -19.04
C SER A 291 -6.16 23.37 -19.50
N GLU A 292 -6.99 22.41 -19.91
CA GLU A 292 -8.37 22.63 -20.30
C GLU A 292 -9.25 23.05 -19.12
N GLU A 293 -9.01 22.51 -17.93
CA GLU A 293 -9.65 22.91 -16.69
C GLU A 293 -9.25 24.32 -16.23
N LYS A 294 -8.36 24.98 -16.94
CA LYS A 294 -7.87 26.36 -16.70
C LYS A 294 -7.39 26.59 -15.27
N LYS A 295 -6.67 25.63 -14.71
CA LYS A 295 -6.11 25.74 -13.36
C LYS A 295 -4.95 26.74 -13.32
N GLY A 296 -5.20 27.95 -12.90
CA GLY A 296 -4.21 29.01 -12.69
C GLY A 296 -3.29 29.23 -13.90
N GLN A 297 -1.99 29.11 -13.70
CA GLN A 297 -0.98 29.33 -14.75
C GLN A 297 -1.04 28.32 -15.91
N LEU A 298 -1.71 27.17 -15.77
CA LEU A 298 -1.82 26.15 -16.82
C LEU A 298 -2.68 26.60 -18.00
N GLN A 299 -3.53 27.61 -17.85
CA GLN A 299 -4.20 28.28 -18.98
C GLN A 299 -3.23 28.89 -20.01
N ASN A 300 -1.96 29.07 -19.61
CA ASN A 300 -0.91 29.62 -20.48
C ASN A 300 -0.24 28.57 -21.36
N ILE A 301 -0.62 27.29 -21.25
CA ILE A 301 -0.22 26.26 -22.20
C ILE A 301 -0.93 26.52 -23.52
N TYR A 302 -0.16 26.48 -24.63
CA TYR A 302 -0.67 26.68 -25.99
C TYR A 302 -0.85 25.34 -26.71
N ASP A 303 0.14 24.45 -26.62
CA ASP A 303 0.13 23.15 -27.29
C ASP A 303 0.95 22.13 -26.49
N ILE A 304 0.63 20.85 -26.63
CA ILE A 304 1.35 19.73 -26.03
C ILE A 304 1.55 18.69 -27.12
N ARG A 305 2.79 18.32 -27.38
CA ARG A 305 3.14 17.32 -28.38
C ARG A 305 4.30 16.45 -27.96
N ASP A 306 4.35 15.25 -28.49
CA ASP A 306 5.46 14.32 -28.34
C ASP A 306 6.32 14.37 -29.62
N GLU A 307 7.57 14.78 -29.48
CA GLU A 307 8.58 14.85 -30.53
C GLU A 307 9.67 13.78 -30.33
N SER A 308 9.42 12.78 -29.44
CA SER A 308 10.38 11.71 -29.17
C SER A 308 10.69 10.91 -30.43
N ASP A 309 11.96 10.63 -30.64
CA ASP A 309 12.44 9.86 -31.76
C ASP A 309 13.53 8.83 -31.34
N ARG A 310 14.34 8.37 -32.30
CA ARG A 310 15.43 7.41 -32.05
C ARG A 310 16.61 8.01 -31.29
N GLU A 311 16.73 9.34 -31.26
CA GLU A 311 17.79 10.06 -30.56
C GLU A 311 17.47 10.25 -29.07
N GLY A 312 16.18 10.17 -28.70
CA GLY A 312 15.78 10.25 -27.30
C GLY A 312 14.34 10.74 -27.06
N MET A 313 14.02 10.85 -25.80
CA MET A 313 12.73 11.39 -25.37
C MET A 313 12.72 12.91 -25.49
N ARG A 314 11.68 13.44 -26.13
CA ARG A 314 11.43 14.86 -26.29
C ARG A 314 9.92 15.14 -26.29
N ALA A 315 9.34 15.35 -25.11
CA ALA A 315 7.98 15.81 -24.99
C ALA A 315 7.96 17.32 -24.77
N VAL A 316 7.16 18.03 -25.55
CA VAL A 316 7.20 19.50 -25.63
C VAL A 316 5.85 20.08 -25.18
N ILE A 317 5.91 21.02 -24.23
CA ILE A 317 4.79 21.86 -23.82
C ILE A 317 5.09 23.28 -24.30
N GLU A 318 4.36 23.73 -25.31
CA GLU A 318 4.48 25.08 -25.86
C GLU A 318 3.65 26.06 -25.04
N LEU A 319 4.26 27.14 -24.59
CA LEU A 319 3.62 28.17 -23.79
C LEU A 319 3.18 29.35 -24.63
N LYS A 320 2.16 30.09 -24.18
CA LYS A 320 1.76 31.36 -24.76
C LYS A 320 2.86 32.40 -24.58
N LYS A 321 2.86 33.44 -25.40
CA LYS A 321 3.95 34.42 -25.53
C LYS A 321 4.36 35.13 -24.25
N ASP A 322 3.38 35.39 -23.38
CA ASP A 322 3.56 36.15 -22.12
C ASP A 322 3.62 35.25 -20.88
N ALA A 323 3.73 33.94 -21.08
CA ALA A 323 3.79 32.99 -20.00
C ALA A 323 5.19 32.93 -19.34
N ASP A 324 5.20 32.88 -18.04
CA ASP A 324 6.40 32.62 -17.23
C ASP A 324 6.63 31.11 -17.12
N PRO A 325 7.70 30.56 -17.77
CA PRO A 325 7.95 29.12 -17.77
C PRO A 325 8.13 28.52 -16.38
N ASP A 326 8.79 29.26 -15.46
CA ASP A 326 9.09 28.75 -14.13
C ASP A 326 7.82 28.63 -13.28
N LYS A 327 6.90 29.57 -13.42
CA LYS A 327 5.59 29.49 -12.73
C LYS A 327 4.74 28.34 -13.26
N VAL A 328 4.70 28.16 -14.58
CA VAL A 328 3.98 27.03 -15.20
C VAL A 328 4.59 25.70 -14.75
N LEU A 329 5.93 25.59 -14.78
CA LEU A 329 6.63 24.38 -14.36
C LEU A 329 6.39 24.03 -12.89
N LYS A 330 6.39 25.02 -11.99
CA LYS A 330 6.06 24.82 -10.58
C LYS A 330 4.64 24.27 -10.39
N VAL A 331 3.67 24.79 -11.15
CA VAL A 331 2.29 24.28 -11.11
C VAL A 331 2.20 22.86 -11.66
N LEU A 332 2.91 22.57 -12.75
CA LEU A 332 2.98 21.23 -13.32
C LEU A 332 3.59 20.21 -12.34
N TYR A 333 4.65 20.56 -11.61
CA TYR A 333 5.21 19.69 -10.57
C TYR A 333 4.22 19.40 -9.42
N LYS A 334 3.35 20.35 -9.09
CA LYS A 334 2.36 20.19 -8.02
C LYS A 334 1.17 19.32 -8.42
N TYR A 335 0.70 19.43 -9.66
CA TYR A 335 -0.58 18.83 -10.07
C TYR A 335 -0.47 17.71 -11.11
N SER A 336 0.68 17.53 -11.75
CA SER A 336 0.90 16.48 -12.74
C SER A 336 1.93 15.45 -12.29
N ASP A 337 2.12 14.41 -13.11
CA ASP A 337 3.09 13.35 -12.85
C ASP A 337 4.54 13.73 -13.23
N LEU A 338 4.79 15.03 -13.54
CA LEU A 338 6.15 15.55 -13.67
C LEU A 338 6.92 15.54 -12.34
N GLN A 339 6.23 15.48 -11.23
CA GLN A 339 6.81 15.15 -9.93
C GLN A 339 5.96 14.08 -9.25
N VAL A 340 6.61 13.00 -8.84
CA VAL A 340 5.96 11.90 -8.12
C VAL A 340 6.69 11.60 -6.81
N THR A 341 5.97 10.99 -5.89
CA THR A 341 6.55 10.48 -4.65
C THR A 341 6.81 8.99 -4.81
N PHE A 342 8.09 8.61 -4.74
CA PHE A 342 8.49 7.20 -4.66
C PHE A 342 8.53 6.77 -3.19
N GLY A 343 7.60 5.91 -2.79
CA GLY A 343 7.56 5.36 -1.43
C GLY A 343 8.57 4.24 -1.26
N VAL A 344 9.67 4.49 -0.57
CA VAL A 344 10.66 3.47 -0.24
C VAL A 344 10.11 2.54 0.84
N ASN A 345 10.20 1.23 0.59
CA ASN A 345 9.91 0.18 1.56
C ASN A 345 10.80 -1.03 1.26
N MET A 346 11.97 -1.09 1.91
CA MET A 346 13.03 -2.06 1.62
C MET A 346 12.80 -3.36 2.41
N VAL A 347 11.83 -4.15 1.94
CA VAL A 347 11.50 -5.46 2.51
C VAL A 347 11.97 -6.57 1.57
N ALA A 348 12.74 -7.53 2.08
CA ALA A 348 13.20 -8.69 1.33
C ALA A 348 13.19 -9.94 2.22
N ILE A 349 13.24 -11.12 1.61
CA ILE A 349 13.36 -12.38 2.36
C ILE A 349 14.82 -12.58 2.75
N ALA A 350 15.08 -12.62 4.04
CA ALA A 350 16.37 -12.93 4.63
C ALA A 350 16.20 -14.10 5.61
N GLU A 351 17.01 -15.14 5.46
CA GLU A 351 16.97 -16.33 6.34
C GLU A 351 15.54 -16.93 6.45
N GLY A 352 14.80 -16.94 5.33
CA GLY A 352 13.43 -17.48 5.27
C GLY A 352 12.33 -16.60 5.86
N LYS A 353 12.62 -15.35 6.21
CA LYS A 353 11.64 -14.41 6.80
C LYS A 353 11.64 -13.08 6.06
N PRO A 354 10.47 -12.42 5.93
CA PRO A 354 10.41 -11.05 5.42
C PRO A 354 10.99 -10.08 6.45
N VAL A 355 12.00 -9.31 6.06
CA VAL A 355 12.68 -8.34 6.94
C VAL A 355 12.75 -7.00 6.23
N GLN A 356 12.37 -5.93 6.93
CA GLN A 356 12.65 -4.55 6.52
C GLN A 356 14.07 -4.19 6.95
N MET A 357 14.87 -3.69 6.03
CA MET A 357 16.30 -3.44 6.31
C MET A 357 16.79 -2.17 5.63
N GLY A 358 17.74 -1.51 6.27
CA GLY A 358 18.47 -0.38 5.69
C GLY A 358 19.58 -0.82 4.73
N LEU A 359 20.20 0.14 4.05
CA LEU A 359 21.24 -0.08 3.05
C LEU A 359 22.41 -0.93 3.55
N LYS A 360 22.96 -0.59 4.71
CA LYS A 360 24.11 -1.30 5.30
C LYS A 360 23.80 -2.76 5.59
N THR A 361 22.62 -3.04 6.14
CA THR A 361 22.17 -4.40 6.43
C THR A 361 22.01 -5.23 5.15
N MET A 362 21.45 -4.62 4.10
CA MET A 362 21.28 -5.27 2.79
C MET A 362 22.62 -5.64 2.16
N LEU A 363 23.59 -4.72 2.18
CA LEU A 363 24.95 -4.99 1.72
C LEU A 363 25.65 -6.06 2.58
N GLY A 364 25.41 -6.08 3.88
CA GLY A 364 25.92 -7.12 4.79
C GLY A 364 25.41 -8.52 4.43
N HIS A 365 24.13 -8.67 4.09
CA HIS A 365 23.59 -9.95 3.61
C HIS A 365 24.19 -10.36 2.26
N PHE A 366 24.34 -9.44 1.32
CA PHE A 366 25.03 -9.71 0.06
C PHE A 366 26.48 -10.20 0.28
N ILE A 367 27.26 -9.51 1.12
CA ILE A 367 28.64 -9.89 1.42
C ILE A 367 28.69 -11.29 2.06
N ARG A 368 27.79 -11.59 2.98
CA ARG A 368 27.70 -12.93 3.61
C ARG A 368 27.38 -14.01 2.56
N HIS A 369 26.47 -13.71 1.63
CA HIS A 369 26.15 -14.58 0.52
C HIS A 369 27.39 -14.84 -0.36
N GLN A 370 28.13 -13.80 -0.73
CA GLN A 370 29.35 -13.94 -1.53
C GLN A 370 30.43 -14.74 -0.81
N LYS A 371 30.61 -14.57 0.50
CA LYS A 371 31.50 -15.43 1.29
C LYS A 371 31.12 -16.91 1.15
N ASN A 372 29.86 -17.22 1.28
CA ASN A 372 29.37 -18.60 1.17
C ASN A 372 29.58 -19.17 -0.26
N VAL A 373 29.24 -18.40 -1.29
CA VAL A 373 29.41 -18.79 -2.69
C VAL A 373 30.87 -19.08 -3.01
N ILE A 374 31.78 -18.17 -2.65
CA ILE A 374 33.21 -18.33 -2.91
C ILE A 374 33.81 -19.49 -2.09
N THR A 375 33.39 -19.67 -0.85
CA THR A 375 33.82 -20.82 -0.03
C THR A 375 33.42 -22.14 -0.67
N ARG A 376 32.14 -22.31 -1.00
CA ARG A 376 31.63 -23.55 -1.64
C ARG A 376 32.27 -23.80 -3.00
N ARG A 377 32.43 -22.77 -3.83
CA ARG A 377 33.15 -22.85 -5.10
C ARG A 377 34.59 -23.33 -4.87
N THR A 378 35.30 -22.75 -3.92
CA THR A 378 36.68 -23.09 -3.60
C THR A 378 36.79 -24.51 -3.06
N GLU A 379 35.86 -24.96 -2.25
CA GLU A 379 35.78 -26.36 -1.79
C GLU A 379 35.56 -27.34 -2.94
N TYR A 380 34.65 -27.00 -3.86
CA TYR A 380 34.42 -27.79 -5.06
C TYR A 380 35.67 -27.88 -5.95
N ASP A 381 36.28 -26.75 -6.29
CA ASP A 381 37.48 -26.67 -7.10
C ASP A 381 38.66 -27.40 -6.41
N LEU A 382 38.80 -27.29 -5.09
CA LEU A 382 39.81 -28.00 -4.30
C LEU A 382 39.59 -29.52 -4.36
N LYS A 383 38.36 -29.98 -4.24
CA LYS A 383 38.02 -31.42 -4.36
C LYS A 383 38.39 -31.95 -5.74
N GLN A 384 38.08 -31.20 -6.80
CA GLN A 384 38.44 -31.59 -8.18
C GLN A 384 39.95 -31.56 -8.37
N ALA A 385 40.64 -30.53 -7.90
CA ALA A 385 42.10 -30.43 -7.99
C ALA A 385 42.81 -31.57 -7.23
N LYS A 386 42.37 -31.91 -6.01
CA LYS A 386 42.90 -33.03 -5.24
C LYS A 386 42.67 -34.39 -5.94
N ALA A 387 41.47 -34.58 -6.52
CA ALA A 387 41.19 -35.80 -7.29
C ALA A 387 42.08 -35.91 -8.53
N ARG A 388 42.30 -34.80 -9.24
CA ARG A 388 43.19 -34.77 -10.40
C ARG A 388 44.67 -34.97 -10.00
N ALA A 389 45.14 -34.30 -8.96
CA ALA A 389 46.48 -34.47 -8.41
C ALA A 389 46.75 -35.91 -8.01
N HIS A 390 45.77 -36.59 -7.37
CA HIS A 390 45.86 -37.99 -7.00
C HIS A 390 46.07 -38.92 -8.21
N ILE A 391 45.31 -38.66 -9.31
CA ILE A 391 45.51 -39.44 -10.54
C ILE A 391 46.89 -39.15 -11.15
N LEU A 392 47.30 -37.89 -11.24
CA LEU A 392 48.58 -37.48 -11.78
C LEU A 392 49.74 -38.08 -10.99
N GLN A 393 49.65 -38.14 -9.68
CA GLN A 393 50.63 -38.78 -8.81
C GLN A 393 50.81 -40.28 -9.22
N GLY A 394 49.70 -40.98 -9.43
CA GLY A 394 49.75 -42.36 -9.90
C GLY A 394 50.42 -42.51 -11.30
N LEU A 395 50.09 -41.61 -12.23
CA LEU A 395 50.71 -41.58 -13.55
C LEU A 395 52.20 -41.24 -13.49
N MET A 396 52.66 -40.41 -12.59
CA MET A 396 54.06 -40.10 -12.33
C MET A 396 54.81 -41.34 -11.85
N ILE A 397 54.24 -42.06 -10.87
CA ILE A 397 54.83 -43.33 -10.39
C ILE A 397 54.97 -44.34 -11.56
N ALA A 398 53.97 -44.43 -12.43
CA ALA A 398 54.01 -45.34 -13.61
C ALA A 398 55.05 -44.90 -14.64
N VAL A 399 55.23 -43.62 -14.89
CA VAL A 399 56.20 -43.04 -15.82
C VAL A 399 57.64 -43.25 -15.28
N ASP A 400 57.86 -43.04 -13.99
CA ASP A 400 59.16 -43.24 -13.35
C ASP A 400 59.54 -44.73 -13.32
N ASN A 401 58.61 -45.70 -13.42
CA ASN A 401 58.84 -47.17 -13.42
C ASN A 401 58.23 -47.76 -14.70
N LEU A 402 58.40 -47.12 -15.86
CA LEU A 402 57.72 -47.48 -17.08
C LEU A 402 57.93 -48.93 -17.56
N ASP A 403 59.15 -49.35 -17.57
CA ASP A 403 59.49 -50.71 -18.00
C ASP A 403 58.84 -51.78 -17.14
N GLU A 404 58.81 -51.62 -15.84
CA GLU A 404 58.20 -52.56 -14.91
C GLU A 404 56.67 -52.56 -15.06
N VAL A 405 56.04 -51.38 -15.19
CA VAL A 405 54.60 -51.23 -15.44
C VAL A 405 54.19 -51.95 -16.74
N ILE A 406 54.94 -51.75 -17.85
CA ILE A 406 54.68 -52.41 -19.12
C ILE A 406 54.84 -53.92 -19.00
N ALA A 407 55.89 -54.41 -18.34
CA ALA A 407 56.12 -55.85 -18.14
C ALA A 407 54.98 -56.46 -17.30
N LEU A 408 54.52 -55.80 -16.26
CA LEU A 408 53.44 -56.26 -15.39
C LEU A 408 52.12 -56.34 -16.16
N ILE A 409 51.76 -55.29 -16.93
CA ILE A 409 50.52 -55.24 -17.75
C ILE A 409 50.56 -56.39 -18.80
N ARG A 410 51.68 -56.57 -19.48
CA ARG A 410 51.82 -57.60 -20.50
C ARG A 410 51.77 -59.03 -19.95
N SER A 411 52.26 -59.27 -18.72
CA SER A 411 52.23 -60.57 -18.08
C SER A 411 50.87 -60.91 -17.44
N SER A 412 49.94 -59.95 -17.35
CA SER A 412 48.62 -60.16 -16.78
C SER A 412 47.63 -60.73 -17.79
N LYS A 413 46.75 -61.65 -17.37
CA LYS A 413 45.78 -62.35 -18.24
C LYS A 413 44.61 -61.49 -18.68
N ASN A 414 44.27 -60.50 -17.91
CA ASN A 414 43.14 -59.56 -18.17
C ASN A 414 43.35 -58.24 -17.47
N PRO A 415 42.59 -57.15 -17.85
CA PRO A 415 42.77 -55.88 -17.26
C PRO A 415 42.52 -55.83 -15.72
N LYS A 416 41.62 -56.66 -15.19
CA LYS A 416 41.34 -56.72 -13.74
C LYS A 416 42.55 -57.22 -12.94
N GLU A 417 43.23 -58.29 -13.49
CA GLU A 417 44.46 -58.84 -12.89
C GLU A 417 45.60 -57.80 -12.98
N ALA A 418 45.75 -57.12 -14.11
CA ALA A 418 46.76 -56.10 -14.30
C ALA A 418 46.53 -54.95 -13.29
N LYS A 419 45.27 -54.54 -13.10
CA LYS A 419 44.89 -53.50 -12.14
C LYS A 419 45.25 -53.90 -10.70
N ALA A 420 44.88 -55.10 -10.28
CA ALA A 420 45.15 -55.57 -8.92
C ALA A 420 46.67 -55.68 -8.67
N ARG A 421 47.44 -56.12 -9.62
CA ARG A 421 48.92 -56.27 -9.51
C ARG A 421 49.62 -54.89 -9.50
N LEU A 422 49.12 -53.91 -10.26
CA LEU A 422 49.59 -52.55 -10.25
C LEU A 422 49.34 -51.92 -8.87
N MET A 423 48.13 -52.12 -8.32
CA MET A 423 47.75 -51.61 -6.98
C MET A 423 48.66 -52.20 -5.90
N GLU A 424 48.90 -53.51 -5.92
CA GLU A 424 49.74 -54.22 -4.95
C GLU A 424 51.19 -53.79 -5.05
N ARG A 425 51.75 -53.75 -6.28
CA ARG A 425 53.18 -53.49 -6.51
C ARG A 425 53.65 -52.10 -6.24
N PHE A 426 52.78 -51.08 -6.60
CA PHE A 426 53.11 -49.67 -6.50
C PHE A 426 52.29 -48.92 -5.46
N GLU A 427 51.53 -49.63 -4.62
CA GLU A 427 50.65 -49.10 -3.59
C GLU A 427 49.66 -48.05 -4.15
N LEU A 428 49.12 -48.34 -5.36
CA LEU A 428 48.23 -47.43 -6.07
C LEU A 428 46.77 -47.63 -5.66
N SER A 429 46.02 -46.54 -5.64
CA SER A 429 44.56 -46.66 -5.51
C SER A 429 43.91 -47.24 -6.77
N ASP A 430 42.66 -47.69 -6.62
CA ASP A 430 41.85 -48.21 -7.73
C ASP A 430 41.75 -47.21 -8.89
N ALA A 431 41.52 -45.91 -8.59
CA ALA A 431 41.44 -44.83 -9.57
C ALA A 431 42.79 -44.59 -10.29
N GLN A 432 43.91 -44.63 -9.57
CA GLN A 432 45.25 -44.46 -10.13
C GLN A 432 45.61 -45.62 -11.05
N ALA A 433 45.39 -46.85 -10.61
CA ALA A 433 45.64 -48.04 -11.42
C ALA A 433 44.77 -48.08 -12.69
N GLN A 434 43.51 -47.64 -12.59
CA GLN A 434 42.64 -47.55 -13.77
C GLN A 434 43.16 -46.47 -14.75
N ALA A 435 43.56 -45.31 -14.27
CA ALA A 435 44.11 -44.25 -15.10
C ALA A 435 45.39 -44.64 -15.84
N ILE A 436 46.22 -45.48 -15.19
CA ILE A 436 47.43 -46.07 -15.84
C ILE A 436 47.03 -47.00 -16.98
N LEU A 437 46.04 -47.86 -16.77
CA LEU A 437 45.56 -48.80 -17.78
C LEU A 437 44.90 -48.10 -18.97
N ASP A 438 44.22 -46.97 -18.72
CA ASP A 438 43.56 -46.16 -19.74
C ASP A 438 44.51 -45.21 -20.45
N MET A 439 45.78 -45.16 -20.06
CA MET A 439 46.78 -44.25 -20.62
C MET A 439 47.13 -44.66 -22.06
N ARG A 440 47.00 -43.71 -22.97
CA ARG A 440 47.37 -43.90 -24.37
C ARG A 440 48.91 -43.96 -24.53
N LEU A 441 49.40 -44.86 -25.36
CA LEU A 441 50.85 -45.00 -25.65
C LEU A 441 51.54 -43.70 -26.12
N GLN A 442 50.80 -42.83 -26.78
CA GLN A 442 51.26 -41.50 -27.16
C GLN A 442 51.73 -40.64 -25.97
N ARG A 443 51.11 -40.81 -24.80
CA ARG A 443 51.47 -40.08 -23.58
C ARG A 443 52.78 -40.54 -22.92
N LEU A 444 53.43 -41.56 -23.47
CA LEU A 444 54.72 -42.06 -22.99
C LEU A 444 55.90 -41.37 -23.68
N THR A 445 55.66 -40.38 -24.57
CA THR A 445 56.73 -39.62 -25.19
C THR A 445 57.30 -38.60 -24.20
N ASN A 446 58.60 -38.29 -24.32
CA ASN A 446 59.30 -37.36 -23.42
C ASN A 446 58.61 -35.99 -23.31
N LEU A 447 58.06 -35.47 -24.39
CA LEU A 447 57.31 -34.18 -24.39
C LEU A 447 56.06 -34.28 -23.53
N GLU A 448 55.29 -35.32 -23.62
CA GLU A 448 54.08 -35.56 -22.81
C GLU A 448 54.39 -35.80 -21.33
N ILE A 449 55.50 -36.48 -21.03
CA ILE A 449 55.97 -36.68 -19.66
C ILE A 449 56.33 -35.35 -19.00
N ILE A 450 57.00 -34.44 -19.71
CA ILE A 450 57.31 -33.09 -19.22
C ILE A 450 56.00 -32.32 -19.00
N ALA A 451 55.04 -32.45 -19.93
CA ALA A 451 53.74 -31.82 -19.77
C ALA A 451 52.94 -32.31 -18.55
N LEU A 452 52.97 -33.64 -18.29
CA LEU A 452 52.35 -34.26 -17.12
C LEU A 452 52.98 -33.75 -15.79
N ARG A 453 54.31 -33.65 -15.74
CA ARG A 453 55.01 -33.11 -14.58
C ARG A 453 54.65 -31.66 -14.33
N LYS A 454 54.59 -30.82 -15.34
CA LYS A 454 54.19 -29.46 -15.25
C LYS A 454 52.73 -29.32 -14.80
N GLU A 455 51.82 -30.12 -15.37
CA GLU A 455 50.41 -30.13 -14.95
C GLU A 455 50.29 -30.49 -13.46
N TYR A 456 51.03 -31.46 -12.97
CA TYR A 456 51.05 -31.84 -11.57
C TYR A 456 51.53 -30.72 -10.64
N GLU A 457 52.65 -30.05 -11.01
CA GLU A 457 53.18 -28.91 -10.26
C GLU A 457 52.17 -27.74 -10.23
N ASP A 458 51.53 -27.46 -11.36
CA ASP A 458 50.57 -26.38 -11.45
C ASP A 458 49.30 -26.68 -10.62
N ILE A 459 48.87 -27.93 -10.58
CA ILE A 459 47.74 -28.36 -9.73
C ILE A 459 48.13 -28.32 -8.26
N LEU A 460 49.34 -28.67 -7.86
CA LEU A 460 49.77 -28.52 -6.47
C LEU A 460 49.78 -27.04 -6.01
N LYS A 461 50.25 -26.15 -6.88
CA LYS A 461 50.17 -24.70 -6.62
C LYS A 461 48.72 -24.22 -6.52
N LEU A 462 47.84 -24.75 -7.35
CA LEU A 462 46.41 -24.45 -7.30
C LEU A 462 45.79 -24.92 -5.96
N ILE A 463 46.12 -26.16 -5.52
CA ILE A 463 45.66 -26.73 -4.24
C ILE A 463 46.08 -25.83 -3.08
N ASP A 464 47.38 -25.46 -3.03
CA ASP A 464 47.90 -24.56 -1.96
C ASP A 464 47.18 -23.19 -1.95
N ARG A 465 46.94 -22.61 -3.15
CA ARG A 465 46.17 -21.38 -3.30
C ARG A 465 44.74 -21.53 -2.79
N LEU A 466 44.02 -22.59 -3.16
CA LEU A 466 42.65 -22.86 -2.79
C LEU A 466 42.53 -23.15 -1.27
N GLU A 467 43.44 -23.94 -0.72
CA GLU A 467 43.49 -24.13 0.73
C GLU A 467 43.81 -22.85 1.46
N GLY A 468 44.72 -22.03 0.92
CA GLY A 468 45.00 -20.72 1.47
C GLY A 468 43.81 -19.78 1.52
N ILE A 469 42.89 -19.84 0.52
CA ILE A 469 41.64 -19.07 0.51
C ILE A 469 40.69 -19.57 1.61
N LEU A 470 40.54 -20.89 1.77
CA LEU A 470 39.65 -21.49 2.78
C LEU A 470 40.11 -21.23 4.22
N HIS A 471 41.41 -21.19 4.44
CA HIS A 471 41.98 -20.98 5.81
C HIS A 471 42.21 -19.50 6.18
N SER A 472 41.95 -18.55 5.27
CA SER A 472 42.20 -17.11 5.53
C SER A 472 41.05 -16.25 5.02
N GLU A 473 40.27 -15.72 5.97
CA GLU A 473 39.21 -14.77 5.64
C GLU A 473 39.75 -13.58 4.83
N LYS A 474 40.95 -13.08 5.15
CA LYS A 474 41.58 -12.00 4.37
C LYS A 474 41.79 -12.37 2.90
N LYS A 475 42.21 -13.60 2.60
CA LYS A 475 42.36 -14.07 1.23
C LYS A 475 41.02 -14.28 0.55
N LEU A 476 40.01 -14.76 1.26
CA LEU A 476 38.63 -14.90 0.77
C LEU A 476 38.05 -13.52 0.39
N LEU A 477 38.16 -12.54 1.25
CA LEU A 477 37.71 -11.16 0.97
C LEU A 477 38.45 -10.52 -0.20
N ALA A 478 39.75 -10.80 -0.36
CA ALA A 478 40.52 -10.32 -1.50
C ALA A 478 40.01 -10.90 -2.84
N VAL A 479 39.56 -12.16 -2.86
CA VAL A 479 38.94 -12.77 -4.04
C VAL A 479 37.62 -12.06 -4.35
N ILE A 480 36.74 -11.90 -3.35
CA ILE A 480 35.45 -11.21 -3.52
C ILE A 480 35.67 -9.79 -4.05
N ARG A 481 36.59 -9.05 -3.44
CA ARG A 481 36.94 -7.68 -3.87
C ARG A 481 37.35 -7.65 -5.34
N LYS A 482 38.27 -8.54 -5.73
CA LYS A 482 38.78 -8.59 -7.10
C LYS A 482 37.65 -8.86 -8.12
N GLU A 483 36.78 -9.82 -7.81
CA GLU A 483 35.67 -10.17 -8.69
C GLU A 483 34.62 -9.07 -8.80
N LEU A 484 34.34 -8.36 -7.70
CA LEU A 484 33.47 -7.18 -7.71
C LEU A 484 34.08 -6.04 -8.54
N GLN A 485 35.39 -5.82 -8.47
CA GLN A 485 36.09 -4.80 -9.25
C GLN A 485 36.03 -5.14 -10.74
N GLU A 486 36.26 -6.40 -11.12
CA GLU A 486 36.16 -6.86 -12.50
C GLU A 486 34.76 -6.59 -13.10
N ILE A 487 33.69 -6.85 -12.33
CA ILE A 487 32.31 -6.56 -12.75
C ILE A 487 32.07 -5.06 -12.86
N ALA A 488 32.60 -4.26 -11.94
CA ALA A 488 32.48 -2.80 -12.01
C ALA A 488 33.24 -2.22 -13.23
N GLU A 489 34.41 -2.76 -13.55
CA GLU A 489 35.18 -2.32 -14.71
C GLU A 489 34.50 -2.68 -16.05
N GLU A 490 33.80 -3.81 -16.09
CA GLU A 490 33.17 -4.28 -17.32
C GLU A 490 31.77 -3.69 -17.55
N PHE A 491 30.96 -3.50 -16.47
CA PHE A 491 29.53 -3.20 -16.60
C PHE A 491 29.10 -1.86 -15.97
N ALA A 492 29.95 -1.14 -15.24
CA ALA A 492 29.53 0.12 -14.63
C ALA A 492 29.35 1.20 -15.71
N ASP A 493 28.27 1.93 -15.57
CA ASP A 493 27.93 3.10 -16.37
C ASP A 493 27.78 4.35 -15.49
N GLU A 494 27.60 5.49 -16.12
CA GLU A 494 27.38 6.75 -15.43
C GLU A 494 26.00 6.77 -14.77
N ARG A 495 25.89 7.56 -13.69
CA ARG A 495 24.62 7.83 -13.03
C ARG A 495 23.66 8.55 -13.99
N ARG A 496 22.42 8.06 -14.05
CA ARG A 496 21.36 8.65 -14.87
C ARG A 496 20.56 9.71 -14.10
N THR A 497 20.22 9.41 -12.82
CA THR A 497 19.44 10.30 -11.97
C THR A 497 20.34 11.37 -11.35
N THR A 498 20.03 12.65 -11.57
CA THR A 498 20.70 13.75 -10.88
C THR A 498 20.09 13.95 -9.49
N ILE A 499 20.94 14.41 -8.55
CA ILE A 499 20.51 14.70 -7.18
C ILE A 499 20.69 16.21 -6.95
N GLU A 500 19.56 16.90 -6.78
CA GLU A 500 19.56 18.36 -6.59
C GLU A 500 19.04 18.71 -5.20
N LYS A 501 19.53 19.81 -4.64
CA LYS A 501 19.01 20.34 -3.39
C LYS A 501 17.55 20.77 -3.60
N ALA A 502 16.71 20.57 -2.59
CA ALA A 502 15.38 21.14 -2.60
C ALA A 502 15.49 22.66 -2.80
N ASP A 503 14.76 23.20 -3.76
CA ASP A 503 14.53 24.64 -3.79
C ASP A 503 13.84 25.01 -2.49
N GLU A 504 14.54 25.72 -1.60
CA GLU A 504 13.99 26.19 -0.31
C GLU A 504 12.96 27.32 -0.49
N SER A 505 12.70 27.78 -1.73
CA SER A 505 11.56 28.63 -1.99
C SER A 505 10.31 27.82 -1.68
N PRO A 506 9.55 28.15 -0.60
CA PRO A 506 8.23 27.59 -0.46
C PRO A 506 7.53 27.76 -1.80
N LEU A 507 6.89 26.69 -2.28
CA LEU A 507 5.93 26.79 -3.36
C LEU A 507 4.74 27.64 -2.84
N GLU A 508 4.97 28.91 -2.56
CA GLU A 508 3.93 29.93 -2.60
C GLU A 508 3.55 30.07 -4.08
N VAL A 509 2.95 28.99 -4.58
CA VAL A 509 1.90 29.16 -5.57
C VAL A 509 0.85 29.93 -4.77
N GLU A 510 0.81 31.27 -4.92
CA GLU A 510 -0.41 31.99 -4.64
C GLU A 510 -1.50 31.12 -5.27
N GLU A 511 -2.23 30.38 -4.43
CA GLU A 511 -3.50 29.85 -4.84
C GLU A 511 -4.29 31.13 -5.20
N GLU A 512 -4.29 31.48 -6.50
CA GLU A 512 -5.48 32.09 -7.05
C GLU A 512 -6.54 31.04 -6.78
N ALA A 513 -7.15 31.15 -5.60
CA ALA A 513 -8.26 30.35 -5.18
C ALA A 513 -9.23 30.38 -6.35
N ALA A 514 -9.44 29.22 -6.97
CA ALA A 514 -10.54 29.09 -7.92
C ALA A 514 -11.74 29.76 -7.26
N ALA A 515 -12.40 30.67 -7.94
CA ALA A 515 -13.51 31.42 -7.36
C ALA A 515 -14.41 30.39 -6.65
N PRO A 516 -14.77 30.62 -5.37
CA PRO A 516 -15.49 29.64 -4.59
C PRO A 516 -16.73 29.21 -5.33
N GLU A 517 -16.82 27.94 -5.69
CA GLU A 517 -17.97 27.36 -6.37
C GLU A 517 -19.06 27.06 -5.35
N GLU A 518 -20.31 27.37 -5.68
CA GLU A 518 -21.46 26.96 -4.88
C GLU A 518 -21.71 25.48 -5.07
N VAL A 519 -21.83 24.74 -3.97
CA VAL A 519 -22.09 23.31 -3.93
C VAL A 519 -23.15 22.97 -2.90
N ILE A 520 -23.79 21.82 -3.05
CA ILE A 520 -24.65 21.27 -2.01
C ILE A 520 -23.87 20.18 -1.27
N VAL A 521 -23.81 20.29 0.05
CA VAL A 521 -23.29 19.27 0.94
C VAL A 521 -24.44 18.63 1.69
N ALA A 522 -24.56 17.31 1.61
CA ALA A 522 -25.57 16.53 2.33
C ALA A 522 -24.93 15.43 3.17
N PHE A 523 -25.48 15.19 4.35
CA PHE A 523 -25.23 13.98 5.14
C PHE A 523 -26.53 13.19 5.19
N THR A 524 -26.48 11.94 4.75
CA THR A 524 -27.68 11.09 4.60
C THR A 524 -27.90 10.19 5.80
N GLY A 525 -29.15 9.72 5.98
CA GLY A 525 -29.51 8.73 6.98
C GLY A 525 -28.74 7.38 6.88
N ALA A 526 -28.11 7.13 5.72
CA ALA A 526 -27.17 6.04 5.51
C ALA A 526 -25.75 6.32 6.05
N GLY A 527 -25.50 7.50 6.66
CA GLY A 527 -24.20 7.89 7.19
C GLY A 527 -23.17 8.30 6.12
N GLN A 528 -23.64 8.79 4.96
CA GLN A 528 -22.81 9.18 3.84
C GLN A 528 -22.77 10.70 3.65
N LEU A 529 -21.57 11.24 3.42
CA LEU A 529 -21.37 12.61 2.97
C LEU A 529 -21.37 12.68 1.45
N LYS A 530 -22.12 13.63 0.88
CA LYS A 530 -22.22 13.91 -0.56
C LYS A 530 -21.91 15.38 -0.81
N ARG A 531 -21.05 15.67 -1.79
CA ARG A 531 -20.92 17.01 -2.39
C ARG A 531 -21.54 16.95 -3.79
N MET A 532 -22.47 17.83 -4.09
CA MET A 532 -23.27 17.79 -5.31
C MET A 532 -23.31 19.15 -5.99
N ASN A 533 -23.41 19.14 -7.30
CA ASN A 533 -23.64 20.35 -8.08
C ASN A 533 -25.08 20.86 -7.89
N PRO A 534 -25.29 22.17 -7.55
CA PRO A 534 -26.64 22.71 -7.32
C PRO A 534 -27.61 22.56 -8.49
N ALA A 535 -27.11 22.69 -9.74
CA ALA A 535 -27.95 22.54 -10.92
C ALA A 535 -28.42 21.09 -11.15
N LEU A 536 -27.60 20.10 -10.78
CA LEU A 536 -27.96 18.69 -10.84
C LEU A 536 -28.93 18.34 -9.69
N TYR A 537 -28.68 18.86 -8.51
CA TYR A 537 -29.57 18.64 -7.35
C TYR A 537 -30.98 19.21 -7.58
N LYS A 538 -31.12 20.40 -8.16
CA LYS A 538 -32.44 20.97 -8.53
C LYS A 538 -33.23 20.10 -9.49
N LYS A 539 -32.55 19.35 -10.37
CA LYS A 539 -33.20 18.43 -11.33
C LYS A 539 -33.57 17.10 -10.69
N THR A 540 -32.81 16.64 -9.74
CA THR A 540 -32.97 15.35 -9.08
C THR A 540 -32.61 15.53 -7.60
N PRO A 541 -33.53 16.03 -6.75
CA PRO A 541 -33.27 16.17 -5.32
C PRO A 541 -33.12 14.78 -4.66
N LEU A 542 -32.55 14.76 -3.46
CA LEU A 542 -32.54 13.58 -2.61
C LEU A 542 -34.00 13.26 -2.18
N PRO A 543 -34.31 11.98 -1.92
CA PRO A 543 -35.63 11.61 -1.41
C PRO A 543 -35.91 12.29 -0.07
N THR A 544 -37.17 12.48 0.26
CA THR A 544 -37.59 12.94 1.57
C THR A 544 -37.56 11.76 2.56
N ARG A 545 -37.49 12.05 3.86
CA ARG A 545 -37.52 11.03 4.93
C ARG A 545 -38.79 10.16 4.89
N ALA A 546 -39.86 10.65 4.30
CA ALA A 546 -41.11 9.91 4.11
C ALA A 546 -41.00 8.88 2.96
N GLU A 547 -40.15 9.12 1.96
CA GLU A 547 -40.00 8.29 0.77
C GLU A 547 -38.92 7.20 0.97
N ASP A 548 -37.85 7.49 1.68
CA ASP A 548 -36.75 6.55 1.93
C ASP A 548 -36.11 6.76 3.30
N ASP A 549 -35.93 5.67 4.05
CA ASP A 549 -35.37 5.70 5.39
C ASP A 549 -33.84 5.90 5.48
N LYS A 550 -33.13 5.84 4.36
CA LYS A 550 -31.66 5.83 4.34
C LYS A 550 -31.03 6.86 3.45
N GLU A 551 -31.64 7.19 2.34
CA GLU A 551 -31.07 8.09 1.33
C GLU A 551 -31.50 9.56 1.51
N PHE A 552 -32.46 9.87 2.40
CA PHE A 552 -32.80 11.24 2.74
C PHE A 552 -31.64 11.99 3.40
N ALA A 553 -31.62 13.31 3.30
CA ALA A 553 -30.61 14.13 3.96
C ALA A 553 -30.99 14.45 5.41
N ASP A 554 -30.17 14.00 6.37
CA ASP A 554 -30.25 14.47 7.79
C ASP A 554 -29.77 15.92 7.92
N PHE A 555 -28.73 16.26 7.14
CA PHE A 555 -28.21 17.62 7.04
C PHE A 555 -28.02 17.97 5.56
N LEU A 556 -28.46 19.17 5.20
CA LEU A 556 -28.36 19.71 3.85
C LEU A 556 -27.92 21.17 3.89
N PHE A 557 -26.82 21.48 3.21
CA PHE A 557 -26.24 22.82 3.21
C PHE A 557 -25.99 23.29 1.78
N MET A 558 -26.35 24.56 1.50
CA MET A 558 -25.72 25.32 0.43
C MET A 558 -24.37 25.81 0.97
N ALA A 559 -23.29 25.37 0.40
CA ALA A 559 -21.94 25.67 0.83
C ALA A 559 -21.07 26.14 -0.34
N LYS A 560 -19.93 26.72 -0.03
CA LYS A 560 -18.89 27.05 -1.02
C LYS A 560 -17.69 26.12 -0.84
N THR A 561 -16.95 25.89 -1.90
CA THR A 561 -15.77 25.00 -1.87
C THR A 561 -14.66 25.50 -0.95
N ASP A 562 -14.62 26.81 -0.61
CA ASP A 562 -13.68 27.41 0.35
C ASP A 562 -14.13 27.32 1.80
N GLU A 563 -15.30 26.74 2.08
CA GLU A 563 -15.82 26.53 3.43
C GLU A 563 -15.34 25.23 4.06
N THR A 564 -15.50 25.14 5.36
CA THR A 564 -15.20 23.96 6.17
C THR A 564 -16.49 23.40 6.76
N LEU A 565 -16.74 22.11 6.60
CA LEU A 565 -17.78 21.38 7.28
C LEU A 565 -17.27 20.99 8.67
N LEU A 566 -17.88 21.55 9.71
CA LEU A 566 -17.64 21.15 11.10
C LEU A 566 -18.62 20.03 11.48
N ILE A 567 -18.10 18.88 11.90
CA ILE A 567 -18.87 17.69 12.26
C ILE A 567 -18.67 17.44 13.73
N PHE A 568 -19.74 17.54 14.52
CA PHE A 568 -19.73 17.29 15.97
C PHE A 568 -20.38 15.94 16.28
N THR A 569 -19.77 15.17 17.19
CA THR A 569 -20.18 13.80 17.48
C THR A 569 -20.71 13.63 18.91
N ASP A 570 -21.39 12.51 19.17
CA ASP A 570 -21.94 12.14 20.47
C ASP A 570 -20.89 11.88 21.55
N HIS A 571 -19.63 11.62 21.15
CA HIS A 571 -18.48 11.53 22.05
C HIS A 571 -17.92 12.91 22.45
N GLY A 572 -18.47 13.99 21.92
CA GLY A 572 -18.02 15.35 22.21
C GLY A 572 -16.80 15.78 21.40
N ASN A 573 -16.48 15.13 20.30
CA ASN A 573 -15.43 15.52 19.36
C ASN A 573 -15.95 16.42 18.25
N CYS A 574 -15.04 17.19 17.65
CA CYS A 574 -15.28 17.94 16.43
C CYS A 574 -14.25 17.55 15.37
N TYR A 575 -14.72 17.39 14.14
CA TYR A 575 -13.91 17.07 12.96
C TYR A 575 -14.12 18.16 11.90
N PRO A 576 -13.15 19.08 11.73
CA PRO A 576 -13.18 20.02 10.61
C PRO A 576 -12.80 19.33 9.31
N LEU A 577 -13.64 19.44 8.28
CA LEU A 577 -13.45 18.85 6.97
C LEU A 577 -13.60 19.92 5.89
N PRO A 578 -12.57 20.25 5.09
CA PRO A 578 -12.70 21.18 3.99
C PRO A 578 -13.73 20.66 2.97
N VAL A 579 -14.70 21.48 2.58
CA VAL A 579 -15.74 21.11 1.59
C VAL A 579 -15.12 20.70 0.26
N ALA A 580 -14.02 21.33 -0.15
CA ALA A 580 -13.28 20.96 -1.35
C ALA A 580 -12.71 19.52 -1.32
N SER A 581 -12.48 18.94 -0.13
CA SER A 581 -11.94 17.58 0.01
C SER A 581 -12.97 16.46 -0.22
N LEU A 582 -14.25 16.80 -0.23
CA LEU A 582 -15.33 15.85 -0.57
C LEU A 582 -15.37 15.62 -2.08
N ASN A 583 -15.53 14.38 -2.50
CA ASN A 583 -15.72 14.05 -3.91
C ASN A 583 -17.07 14.54 -4.41
N GLU A 584 -17.09 15.14 -5.60
CA GLU A 584 -18.35 15.52 -6.24
C GLU A 584 -19.04 14.25 -6.77
N VAL A 585 -20.31 14.08 -6.42
CA VAL A 585 -21.14 12.94 -6.83
C VAL A 585 -22.50 13.42 -7.34
N LYS A 586 -23.16 12.61 -8.18
CA LYS A 586 -24.54 12.89 -8.57
C LYS A 586 -25.48 12.56 -7.40
N PRO A 587 -26.66 13.20 -7.29
CA PRO A 587 -27.58 12.96 -6.18
C PRO A 587 -27.96 11.49 -5.96
N LYS A 588 -28.06 10.69 -7.02
CA LYS A 588 -28.38 9.24 -6.97
C LYS A 588 -27.19 8.35 -6.66
N ASP A 589 -25.98 8.86 -6.78
CA ASP A 589 -24.76 8.07 -6.53
C ASP A 589 -24.51 7.95 -5.02
N ARG A 590 -23.79 6.90 -4.62
CA ARG A 590 -23.38 6.73 -3.22
C ARG A 590 -22.35 7.79 -2.85
N GLY A 591 -22.52 8.35 -1.64
CA GLY A 591 -21.54 9.26 -1.03
C GLY A 591 -20.37 8.53 -0.37
N GLN A 592 -19.55 9.32 0.32
CA GLN A 592 -18.43 8.80 1.10
C GLN A 592 -18.90 8.51 2.53
N LEU A 593 -18.60 7.31 3.04
CA LEU A 593 -18.90 6.97 4.45
C LEU A 593 -18.08 7.88 5.38
N LEU A 594 -18.71 8.26 6.49
CA LEU A 594 -18.07 9.15 7.48
C LEU A 594 -16.75 8.58 8.00
N SER A 595 -16.68 7.27 8.27
CA SER A 595 -15.47 6.56 8.70
C SER A 595 -14.34 6.55 7.65
N GLY A 596 -14.69 6.67 6.37
CA GLY A 596 -13.70 6.74 5.29
C GLY A 596 -13.10 8.14 5.08
N VAL A 597 -13.76 9.18 5.60
CA VAL A 597 -13.36 10.59 5.41
C VAL A 597 -12.72 11.16 6.68
N LEU A 598 -13.18 10.74 7.85
CA LEU A 598 -12.71 11.25 9.15
C LEU A 598 -11.66 10.30 9.75
N ALA A 599 -10.44 10.79 9.89
CA ALA A 599 -9.37 10.04 10.54
C ALA A 599 -9.58 9.96 12.05
N GLY A 600 -9.63 8.76 12.62
CA GLY A 600 -9.75 8.52 14.06
C GLY A 600 -11.18 8.62 14.60
N LEU A 601 -12.19 8.43 13.75
CA LEU A 601 -13.57 8.21 14.18
C LEU A 601 -13.68 6.82 14.84
N GLU A 602 -14.32 6.71 15.98
CA GLU A 602 -14.54 5.45 16.69
C GLU A 602 -15.77 4.72 16.11
N ASP A 603 -15.81 3.38 16.19
CA ASP A 603 -16.84 2.57 15.53
C ASP A 603 -18.27 2.85 16.07
N ASP A 604 -18.39 3.28 17.32
CA ASP A 604 -19.65 3.62 18.00
C ASP A 604 -19.94 5.12 18.06
N GLU A 605 -19.04 5.97 17.48
CA GLU A 605 -19.15 7.42 17.45
C GLU A 605 -20.06 7.88 16.31
N LYS A 606 -21.09 8.71 16.63
CA LYS A 606 -22.10 9.19 15.70
C LYS A 606 -22.09 10.71 15.57
N ALA A 607 -22.26 11.19 14.34
CA ALA A 607 -22.48 12.61 14.13
C ALA A 607 -23.83 13.04 14.69
N LEU A 608 -23.82 14.17 15.45
CA LEU A 608 -25.03 14.76 16.05
C LEU A 608 -25.40 16.09 15.40
N TRP A 609 -24.41 16.86 15.00
CA TRP A 609 -24.65 18.18 14.40
C TRP A 609 -23.54 18.54 13.44
N MET A 610 -23.92 19.26 12.38
CA MET A 610 -23.01 19.71 11.34
C MET A 610 -23.32 21.16 10.95
N THR A 611 -22.30 21.88 10.51
CA THR A 611 -22.46 23.20 9.89
C THR A 611 -21.33 23.48 8.90
N CYS A 612 -21.65 24.11 7.78
CA CYS A 612 -20.67 24.60 6.81
C CYS A 612 -20.42 26.09 7.08
N ILE A 613 -19.15 26.46 7.19
CA ILE A 613 -18.75 27.85 7.42
C ILE A 613 -17.34 28.12 6.89
N ARG A 614 -17.11 29.35 6.43
CA ARG A 614 -15.75 29.83 6.23
C ARG A 614 -15.13 30.10 7.60
N MET A 615 -13.98 29.50 7.90
CA MET A 615 -13.36 29.57 9.23
C MET A 615 -13.10 31.01 9.70
N ALA A 616 -12.83 31.94 8.78
CA ALA A 616 -12.71 33.36 9.10
C ALA A 616 -14.01 33.98 9.67
N ASP A 617 -15.15 33.39 9.35
CA ASP A 617 -16.47 33.90 9.74
C ASP A 617 -17.07 33.14 10.94
N ILE A 618 -16.35 32.18 11.51
CA ILE A 618 -16.85 31.33 12.61
C ILE A 618 -17.32 32.14 13.83
N GLY A 619 -16.71 33.30 14.08
CA GLY A 619 -17.11 34.21 15.17
C GLY A 619 -18.49 34.85 14.97
N HIS A 620 -19.09 34.75 13.79
CA HIS A 620 -20.45 35.26 13.50
C HIS A 620 -21.53 34.20 13.79
N LEU A 621 -21.17 32.95 14.03
CA LEU A 621 -22.12 31.93 14.46
C LEU A 621 -22.60 32.21 15.89
N PRO A 622 -23.85 31.84 16.23
CA PRO A 622 -24.32 31.86 17.60
C PRO A 622 -23.50 30.92 18.47
N ASP A 623 -23.52 31.16 19.79
CA ASP A 623 -22.95 30.23 20.74
C ASP A 623 -23.52 28.81 20.52
N ILE A 624 -22.73 27.80 20.79
CA ILE A 624 -23.13 26.38 20.62
C ILE A 624 -23.45 25.79 21.98
N LEU A 625 -24.62 25.14 22.08
CA LEU A 625 -25.09 24.41 23.25
C LEU A 625 -24.87 22.91 23.08
N PHE A 626 -24.27 22.30 24.08
CA PHE A 626 -24.06 20.84 24.14
C PHE A 626 -24.87 20.32 25.34
N ILE A 627 -25.74 19.36 25.09
CA ILE A 627 -26.59 18.75 26.11
C ILE A 627 -26.29 17.25 26.18
N THR A 628 -26.02 16.74 27.39
CA THR A 628 -25.75 15.33 27.63
C THR A 628 -26.99 14.57 28.12
N ARG A 629 -26.96 13.23 27.95
CA ARG A 629 -28.03 12.35 28.47
C ARG A 629 -28.13 12.33 29.97
N GLN A 630 -27.05 12.62 30.69
CA GLN A 630 -27.02 12.70 32.17
C GLN A 630 -27.32 14.10 32.70
N GLY A 631 -27.90 14.97 31.86
CA GLY A 631 -28.38 16.26 32.29
C GLY A 631 -27.30 17.31 32.52
N MET A 632 -26.23 17.30 31.73
CA MET A 632 -25.28 18.40 31.68
C MET A 632 -25.60 19.32 30.50
N VAL A 633 -25.32 20.61 30.63
CA VAL A 633 -25.40 21.58 29.54
C VAL A 633 -24.15 22.45 29.52
N LYS A 634 -23.64 22.72 28.35
CA LYS A 634 -22.49 23.60 28.11
C LYS A 634 -22.84 24.59 27.04
N ARG A 635 -22.47 25.86 27.24
CA ARG A 635 -22.55 26.95 26.25
C ARG A 635 -21.14 27.42 25.93
N THR A 636 -20.77 27.47 24.65
CA THR A 636 -19.43 27.86 24.18
C THR A 636 -19.56 28.78 22.98
N VAL A 637 -18.76 29.84 22.92
CA VAL A 637 -18.71 30.72 21.75
C VAL A 637 -18.15 29.93 20.54
N ALA A 638 -18.74 30.14 19.38
CA ALA A 638 -18.35 29.40 18.17
C ALA A 638 -16.90 29.67 17.78
N ALA A 639 -16.34 30.84 18.05
CA ALA A 639 -14.95 31.18 17.78
C ALA A 639 -13.93 30.26 18.47
N ASP A 640 -14.26 29.58 19.56
CA ASP A 640 -13.40 28.63 20.26
C ASP A 640 -13.12 27.35 19.42
N TYR A 641 -13.87 27.17 18.34
CA TYR A 641 -13.74 26.01 17.43
C TYR A 641 -12.89 26.31 16.20
N ASP A 642 -12.25 27.47 16.08
CA ASP A 642 -11.21 27.74 15.10
C ASP A 642 -9.91 27.02 15.50
N VAL A 643 -9.82 25.73 15.19
CA VAL A 643 -8.70 24.86 15.57
C VAL A 643 -8.11 24.19 14.35
N ARG A 644 -6.80 24.26 14.19
CA ARG A 644 -6.07 23.66 13.04
C ARG A 644 -5.96 22.12 13.06
N SER A 645 -6.41 21.47 14.13
CA SER A 645 -6.35 20.00 14.25
C SER A 645 -7.48 19.33 13.47
N LYS A 646 -7.21 18.17 12.86
CA LYS A 646 -8.20 17.35 12.14
C LYS A 646 -9.24 16.67 13.05
N LYS A 647 -8.95 16.51 14.33
CA LYS A 647 -9.84 16.03 15.41
C LYS A 647 -9.50 16.77 16.67
N PHE A 648 -10.49 17.22 17.38
CA PHE A 648 -10.30 17.84 18.71
C PHE A 648 -11.56 17.69 19.56
N ALA A 649 -11.39 17.72 20.89
CA ALA A 649 -12.51 17.70 21.82
C ALA A 649 -13.27 19.03 21.76
N ALA A 650 -14.56 18.97 21.44
CA ALA A 650 -15.48 20.11 21.47
C ALA A 650 -16.09 20.33 22.86
N VAL A 651 -16.25 19.27 23.63
CA VAL A 651 -16.73 19.28 25.03
C VAL A 651 -16.15 18.06 25.74
N ASN A 652 -15.84 18.20 27.02
CA ASN A 652 -15.43 17.05 27.83
C ASN A 652 -16.67 16.31 28.34
N VAL A 653 -16.98 15.17 27.78
CA VAL A 653 -18.07 14.29 28.20
C VAL A 653 -17.54 13.36 29.29
N LYS A 654 -18.24 13.23 30.40
CA LYS A 654 -17.85 12.35 31.51
C LYS A 654 -17.96 10.86 31.11
N ASP A 655 -17.14 10.03 31.73
CA ASP A 655 -17.19 8.58 31.50
C ASP A 655 -18.61 8.02 31.76
N GLY A 656 -19.10 7.25 30.78
CA GLY A 656 -20.45 6.66 30.82
C GLY A 656 -21.59 7.62 30.42
N ASP A 657 -21.32 8.91 30.08
CA ASP A 657 -22.28 9.84 29.51
C ASP A 657 -22.07 9.99 27.98
N ARG A 658 -23.04 10.53 27.27
CA ARG A 658 -22.98 10.88 25.86
C ARG A 658 -23.73 12.16 25.57
N LEU A 659 -23.36 12.86 24.54
CA LEU A 659 -24.17 13.97 24.08
C LEU A 659 -25.50 13.44 23.54
N LEU A 660 -26.56 14.15 23.91
CA LEU A 660 -27.90 13.91 23.39
C LEU A 660 -28.15 14.75 22.14
N THR A 661 -27.82 16.03 22.20
CA THR A 661 -28.05 16.98 21.11
C THR A 661 -27.11 18.18 21.19
N ILE A 662 -26.94 18.83 20.07
CA ILE A 662 -26.16 20.05 19.94
C ILE A 662 -27.06 21.10 19.23
N LEU A 663 -27.16 22.28 19.78
CA LEU A 663 -28.07 23.34 19.30
C LEU A 663 -27.33 24.69 19.18
N PRO A 664 -27.58 25.49 18.13
CA PRO A 664 -27.18 26.89 18.15
C PRO A 664 -27.99 27.64 19.19
N ALA A 665 -27.35 28.48 20.00
CA ALA A 665 -28.04 29.24 21.03
C ALA A 665 -28.83 30.41 20.41
N ALA A 666 -30.14 30.28 20.33
CA ALA A 666 -31.00 31.42 19.98
C ALA A 666 -31.06 32.44 21.13
N SER A 667 -31.09 33.70 20.78
CA SER A 667 -30.72 34.83 21.68
C SER A 667 -31.57 35.04 22.93
N ARG A 668 -32.71 34.40 23.12
CA ARG A 668 -33.60 34.62 24.30
C ARG A 668 -34.56 33.45 24.65
N ASP A 669 -34.42 32.31 24.03
CA ASP A 669 -35.36 31.20 24.27
C ASP A 669 -35.02 30.44 25.56
N ASP A 670 -36.04 29.90 26.22
CA ASP A 670 -35.85 28.99 27.35
C ASP A 670 -35.47 27.61 26.86
N LEU A 671 -34.69 26.88 27.66
CA LEU A 671 -34.42 25.45 27.42
C LEU A 671 -35.45 24.60 28.15
N LEU A 672 -36.07 23.68 27.42
CA LEU A 672 -36.92 22.63 27.99
C LEU A 672 -36.31 21.26 27.72
N LEU A 673 -36.24 20.44 28.78
CA LEU A 673 -35.74 19.08 28.71
C LEU A 673 -36.78 18.07 29.20
N PHE A 674 -36.76 16.86 28.64
CA PHE A 674 -37.56 15.75 29.09
C PHE A 674 -36.70 14.54 29.35
N THR A 675 -37.00 13.80 30.45
CA THR A 675 -36.38 12.53 30.75
C THR A 675 -37.25 11.36 30.31
N ARG A 676 -36.67 10.19 30.21
CA ARG A 676 -37.32 8.94 29.83
C ARG A 676 -38.44 8.60 30.82
N SER A 677 -38.26 8.87 32.11
CA SER A 677 -39.28 8.68 33.16
C SER A 677 -40.43 9.67 33.12
N GLY A 678 -40.40 10.66 32.19
CA GLY A 678 -41.47 11.66 32.03
C GLY A 678 -41.36 12.89 32.94
N LEU A 679 -40.19 13.18 33.49
CA LEU A 679 -39.89 14.44 34.15
C LEU A 679 -39.48 15.50 33.11
N CYS A 680 -39.78 16.77 33.41
CA CYS A 680 -39.36 17.88 32.59
C CYS A 680 -38.88 19.08 33.43
N ILE A 681 -37.97 19.85 32.83
CA ILE A 681 -37.51 21.14 33.44
C ILE A 681 -37.41 22.21 32.38
N ARG A 682 -37.94 23.39 32.60
CA ARG A 682 -37.81 24.58 31.80
C ARG A 682 -37.00 25.62 32.54
N PHE A 683 -35.96 26.20 31.98
CA PHE A 683 -35.14 27.23 32.57
C PHE A 683 -34.59 28.20 31.52
N SER A 684 -34.24 29.43 31.96
CA SER A 684 -33.68 30.42 31.05
C SER A 684 -32.28 30.05 30.58
N LEU A 685 -32.02 30.22 29.29
CA LEU A 685 -30.70 30.06 28.67
C LEU A 685 -29.63 30.97 29.31
N ASP A 686 -30.03 32.14 29.82
CA ASP A 686 -29.12 33.07 30.51
C ASP A 686 -28.52 32.49 31.79
N SER A 687 -29.15 31.48 32.38
CA SER A 687 -28.61 30.75 33.52
C SER A 687 -27.44 29.82 33.19
N VAL A 688 -27.15 29.57 31.89
CA VAL A 688 -26.04 28.71 31.40
C VAL A 688 -24.83 29.60 31.12
N PRO A 689 -23.77 29.53 31.94
CA PRO A 689 -22.58 30.33 31.71
C PRO A 689 -21.84 29.89 30.42
N VAL A 690 -21.26 30.85 29.72
CA VAL A 690 -20.35 30.62 28.63
C VAL A 690 -19.05 30.01 29.18
N GLN A 691 -18.57 28.94 28.59
CA GLN A 691 -17.38 28.21 29.01
C GLN A 691 -16.49 27.88 27.83
N GLY A 692 -15.18 27.78 28.09
CA GLY A 692 -14.22 27.41 27.07
C GLY A 692 -14.42 25.98 26.56
N ARG A 693 -13.82 25.69 25.41
CA ARG A 693 -14.00 24.47 24.59
C ARG A 693 -13.92 23.16 25.37
N VAL A 694 -12.92 22.97 26.22
CA VAL A 694 -12.67 21.68 26.93
C VAL A 694 -13.43 21.53 28.26
N ALA A 695 -14.30 22.46 28.64
CA ALA A 695 -15.10 22.36 29.87
C ALA A 695 -16.18 21.28 29.72
N ALA A 696 -16.58 20.64 30.84
CA ALA A 696 -17.63 19.63 30.88
C ALA A 696 -19.06 20.22 30.99
N GLY A 697 -19.18 21.56 31.13
CA GLY A 697 -20.48 22.22 31.32
C GLY A 697 -20.94 22.25 32.76
N VAL A 698 -22.22 22.58 32.93
CA VAL A 698 -22.92 22.70 34.21
C VAL A 698 -24.15 21.78 34.21
N ARG A 699 -24.59 21.36 35.37
CA ARG A 699 -25.78 20.52 35.47
C ARG A 699 -27.04 21.34 35.13
N CYS A 700 -27.85 20.87 34.22
CA CYS A 700 -29.12 21.44 33.83
C CYS A 700 -30.30 20.79 34.56
N MET A 701 -30.26 19.50 34.81
CA MET A 701 -31.28 18.73 35.52
C MET A 701 -30.64 17.68 36.41
N GLN A 702 -31.22 17.32 37.53
CA GLN A 702 -30.85 16.15 38.35
C GLN A 702 -31.54 14.95 37.75
N VAL A 703 -30.81 14.07 37.11
CA VAL A 703 -31.31 12.83 36.55
C VAL A 703 -31.04 11.71 37.55
N GLU A 704 -32.06 10.90 37.86
CA GLU A 704 -31.94 9.77 38.75
C GLU A 704 -31.23 8.59 38.11
N ASP A 705 -30.63 7.71 38.91
CA ASP A 705 -29.94 6.52 38.37
C ASP A 705 -30.90 5.65 37.58
N GLY A 706 -30.51 5.31 36.35
CA GLY A 706 -31.35 4.55 35.44
C GLY A 706 -32.32 5.38 34.58
N ASP A 707 -32.40 6.69 34.77
CA ASP A 707 -33.11 7.63 33.88
C ASP A 707 -32.11 8.35 32.98
N GLU A 708 -32.60 8.94 31.91
CA GLU A 708 -31.80 9.79 31.00
C GLU A 708 -32.66 10.89 30.40
N VAL A 709 -32.01 12.01 30.02
CA VAL A 709 -32.64 13.03 29.17
C VAL A 709 -32.74 12.45 27.75
N ILE A 710 -33.95 12.47 27.20
CA ILE A 710 -34.24 11.96 25.88
C ILE A 710 -34.49 13.03 24.82
N TRP A 711 -34.76 14.25 25.26
CA TRP A 711 -35.02 15.41 24.41
C TRP A 711 -34.68 16.72 25.10
N CYS A 712 -34.12 17.65 24.32
CA CYS A 712 -33.92 19.03 24.71
C CYS A 712 -34.17 19.97 23.53
N GLY A 713 -34.85 21.08 23.74
CA GLY A 713 -35.08 22.11 22.73
C GLY A 713 -35.21 23.48 23.31
N GLN A 714 -35.03 24.52 22.49
CA GLN A 714 -35.31 25.91 22.78
C GLN A 714 -36.78 26.16 22.45
N LEU A 715 -37.51 26.87 23.33
CA LEU A 715 -38.95 27.07 23.21
C LEU A 715 -39.32 28.54 23.08
N GLN A 716 -40.29 28.76 22.21
CA GLN A 716 -41.11 29.99 22.18
C GLN A 716 -42.49 29.72 22.81
N ASP A 717 -43.14 30.76 23.32
CA ASP A 717 -44.44 30.63 23.97
C ASP A 717 -45.55 30.12 23.04
N SER A 718 -45.36 30.20 21.74
CA SER A 718 -46.31 29.72 20.71
C SER A 718 -46.17 28.21 20.41
N ASP A 719 -45.10 27.61 20.83
CA ASP A 719 -44.79 26.21 20.49
C ASP A 719 -45.70 25.22 21.23
N GLN A 720 -45.84 24.03 20.62
CA GLN A 720 -46.55 22.91 21.19
C GLN A 720 -45.63 21.69 21.29
N ILE A 721 -45.83 20.89 22.31
CA ILE A 721 -45.00 19.71 22.56
C ILE A 721 -45.88 18.47 22.55
N VAL A 722 -45.52 17.52 21.72
CA VAL A 722 -46.10 16.18 21.72
C VAL A 722 -45.23 15.25 22.55
N LEU A 723 -45.81 14.59 23.54
CA LEU A 723 -45.19 13.53 24.32
C LEU A 723 -45.79 12.18 23.91
N LEU A 724 -44.93 11.22 23.61
CA LEU A 724 -45.29 9.90 23.17
C LEU A 724 -44.66 8.83 24.09
N THR A 725 -45.44 7.83 24.49
CA THR A 725 -44.98 6.72 25.34
C THR A 725 -44.53 5.51 24.50
N ASP A 726 -43.79 4.60 25.16
CA ASP A 726 -43.38 3.30 24.60
C ASP A 726 -44.56 2.37 24.21
N ARG A 727 -45.79 2.65 24.67
CA ARG A 727 -47.03 1.95 24.29
C ARG A 727 -47.90 2.70 23.29
N GLY A 728 -47.38 3.80 22.72
CA GLY A 728 -48.09 4.58 21.67
C GLY A 728 -49.17 5.51 22.17
N TYR A 729 -49.22 5.82 23.50
CA TYR A 729 -50.08 6.86 24.04
C TYR A 729 -49.42 8.21 23.85
N ALA A 730 -50.17 9.18 23.37
CA ALA A 730 -49.68 10.54 23.15
C ALA A 730 -50.57 11.60 23.72
N LYS A 731 -49.99 12.76 23.96
CA LYS A 731 -50.70 14.01 24.27
C LYS A 731 -49.92 15.21 23.75
N ARG A 732 -50.64 16.24 23.42
CA ARG A 732 -50.11 17.55 23.02
C ARG A 732 -50.29 18.57 24.13
N LEU A 733 -49.24 19.32 24.41
CA LEU A 733 -49.17 20.33 25.46
C LEU A 733 -48.78 21.69 24.86
N LEU A 734 -49.19 22.79 25.49
CA LEU A 734 -48.71 24.12 25.14
C LEU A 734 -47.38 24.40 25.87
N SER A 735 -46.48 25.17 25.22
CA SER A 735 -45.22 25.54 25.85
C SER A 735 -45.40 26.35 27.12
N VAL A 736 -46.46 27.14 27.21
CA VAL A 736 -46.84 27.93 28.39
C VAL A 736 -47.22 27.09 29.60
N ASP A 737 -47.59 25.81 29.42
CA ASP A 737 -47.89 24.88 30.50
C ASP A 737 -46.64 24.49 31.29
N PHE A 738 -45.46 24.73 30.82
CA PHE A 738 -44.20 24.42 31.49
C PHE A 738 -43.65 25.66 32.19
N GLU A 739 -43.86 25.75 33.52
CA GLU A 739 -43.37 26.84 34.33
C GLU A 739 -41.84 26.88 34.38
N LYS A 740 -41.25 28.09 34.35
CA LYS A 740 -39.81 28.27 34.49
C LYS A 740 -39.34 27.88 35.88
N GLN A 741 -38.26 27.14 35.96
CA GLN A 741 -37.62 26.72 37.18
C GLN A 741 -36.15 27.14 37.21
N ASN A 742 -35.53 27.02 38.36
CA ASN A 742 -34.09 27.16 38.44
C ASN A 742 -33.39 25.96 37.84
N ARG A 743 -32.30 26.15 37.09
CA ARG A 743 -31.43 25.12 36.59
C ARG A 743 -30.96 24.18 37.74
N ASN A 744 -30.66 22.91 37.45
CA ASN A 744 -30.22 21.89 38.39
C ASN A 744 -31.36 21.44 39.38
N GLY A 745 -32.64 21.62 39.04
CA GLY A 745 -33.76 21.04 39.73
C GLY A 745 -34.02 19.59 39.36
N LYS A 746 -34.89 18.87 40.14
CA LYS A 746 -35.37 17.52 39.82
C LYS A 746 -36.38 17.50 38.67
N GLY A 747 -36.90 18.68 38.28
CA GLY A 747 -38.00 18.80 37.36
C GLY A 747 -39.37 18.43 37.91
N VAL A 748 -40.39 18.50 37.06
CA VAL A 748 -41.77 18.16 37.35
C VAL A 748 -42.27 17.08 36.39
N LYS A 749 -43.29 16.31 36.88
CA LYS A 749 -43.89 15.30 35.99
C LYS A 749 -44.66 15.96 34.86
N SER A 750 -44.35 15.56 33.64
CA SER A 750 -45.00 15.97 32.42
C SER A 750 -45.94 14.90 31.87
N PHE A 751 -45.76 13.65 32.25
CA PHE A 751 -46.61 12.54 31.87
C PHE A 751 -46.94 11.63 33.09
N TYR A 752 -48.17 11.13 33.16
CA TYR A 752 -48.62 10.23 34.21
C TYR A 752 -48.90 8.84 33.69
N PHE A 753 -48.04 7.89 34.05
CA PHE A 753 -48.17 6.50 33.69
C PHE A 753 -49.14 5.77 34.60
N ASN A 754 -49.93 4.85 34.05
CA ASN A 754 -50.80 3.98 34.79
C ASN A 754 -50.02 2.95 35.62
N LYS A 755 -50.42 2.63 36.81
CA LYS A 755 -49.75 1.64 37.68
C LYS A 755 -49.63 0.25 37.06
N ASN A 756 -50.57 -0.10 36.17
CA ASN A 756 -50.54 -1.35 35.40
C ASN A 756 -49.75 -1.27 34.10
N GLY A 757 -49.16 -0.11 33.78
CA GLY A 757 -48.38 0.09 32.55
C GLY A 757 -49.19 0.12 31.23
N SER A 758 -50.54 0.24 31.34
CA SER A 758 -51.38 0.18 30.13
C SER A 758 -51.15 1.33 29.14
N ASN A 759 -50.74 2.52 29.61
CA ASN A 759 -50.41 3.67 28.80
C ASN A 759 -48.88 3.88 28.61
N GLY A 760 -48.10 2.87 28.95
CA GLY A 760 -46.64 2.94 28.92
C GLY A 760 -45.96 3.01 30.27
N LYS A 761 -44.67 2.83 30.30
CA LYS A 761 -43.79 2.93 31.49
C LYS A 761 -42.80 4.07 31.36
N GLN A 762 -42.57 4.55 30.16
CA GLN A 762 -41.59 5.59 29.84
C GLN A 762 -42.01 6.37 28.60
N LEU A 763 -41.44 7.54 28.45
CA LEU A 763 -41.50 8.30 27.20
C LEU A 763 -40.57 7.66 26.19
N ALA A 764 -41.07 7.50 24.96
CA ALA A 764 -40.32 7.02 23.80
C ALA A 764 -39.92 8.15 22.86
N GLY A 765 -40.70 9.23 22.80
CA GLY A 765 -40.41 10.34 21.93
C GLY A 765 -41.02 11.67 22.39
N VAL A 766 -40.38 12.77 22.06
CA VAL A 766 -40.86 14.12 22.26
C VAL A 766 -40.67 14.89 20.98
N VAL A 767 -41.73 15.58 20.52
CA VAL A 767 -41.70 16.37 19.28
C VAL A 767 -42.16 17.76 19.59
N ARG A 768 -41.37 18.77 19.20
CA ARG A 768 -41.74 20.18 19.19
C ARG A 768 -42.47 20.46 17.88
N LEU A 769 -43.62 21.11 17.95
CA LEU A 769 -44.42 21.51 16.82
C LEU A 769 -44.48 23.04 16.76
N GLU A 770 -44.16 23.59 15.60
CA GLU A 770 -44.38 24.97 15.21
C GLU A 770 -45.77 25.14 14.56
N LYS A 771 -46.14 26.35 14.17
CA LYS A 771 -47.48 26.62 13.72
C LYS A 771 -47.92 25.90 12.44
N ASP A 772 -46.98 25.63 11.57
CA ASP A 772 -47.19 25.06 10.21
C ASP A 772 -46.86 23.58 10.11
N ASP A 773 -46.45 22.98 11.23
CA ASP A 773 -46.06 21.57 11.25
C ASP A 773 -47.28 20.64 11.30
N HIS A 774 -47.34 19.64 10.40
CA HIS A 774 -48.53 18.81 10.23
C HIS A 774 -48.33 17.32 10.44
N LEU A 775 -47.14 16.77 10.18
CA LEU A 775 -46.89 15.30 10.17
C LEU A 775 -45.83 14.90 11.17
N ILE A 776 -46.18 13.89 11.98
CA ILE A 776 -45.30 13.24 12.94
C ILE A 776 -45.08 11.81 12.50
N ARG A 777 -43.82 11.41 12.33
CA ARG A 777 -43.44 10.02 12.08
C ARG A 777 -43.17 9.32 13.41
N VAL A 778 -43.91 8.27 13.70
CA VAL A 778 -43.75 7.43 14.89
C VAL A 778 -43.05 6.15 14.52
N GLN A 779 -41.90 5.90 15.11
CA GLN A 779 -41.08 4.70 14.86
C GLN A 779 -41.44 3.60 15.87
N GLN A 780 -41.52 2.36 15.38
CA GLN A 780 -41.77 1.17 16.18
C GLN A 780 -40.61 0.15 15.99
N ALA A 781 -40.38 -0.70 16.99
CA ALA A 781 -39.24 -1.60 16.95
C ALA A 781 -39.37 -2.72 15.88
N LYS A 782 -40.60 -3.22 15.68
CA LYS A 782 -40.88 -4.35 14.81
C LYS A 782 -41.80 -4.02 13.63
N SER A 783 -42.58 -2.97 13.73
CA SER A 783 -43.55 -2.53 12.72
C SER A 783 -43.01 -1.35 11.91
N PRO A 784 -43.49 -1.15 10.67
CA PRO A 784 -43.16 0.05 9.92
C PRO A 784 -43.58 1.32 10.64
N ALA A 785 -42.85 2.41 10.39
CA ALA A 785 -43.15 3.70 10.97
C ALA A 785 -44.56 4.17 10.57
N THR A 786 -45.28 4.77 11.51
CA THR A 786 -46.64 5.29 11.28
C THR A 786 -46.61 6.81 11.16
N LEU A 787 -47.24 7.33 10.12
CA LEU A 787 -47.42 8.78 9.94
C LEU A 787 -48.70 9.23 10.62
N VAL A 788 -48.60 10.25 11.44
CA VAL A 788 -49.70 10.82 12.22
C VAL A 788 -49.80 12.32 12.00
N GLU A 789 -51.00 12.79 11.70
CA GLU A 789 -51.26 14.24 11.62
C GLU A 789 -51.31 14.87 13.03
N ARG A 790 -50.78 16.06 13.15
CA ARG A 790 -50.77 16.85 14.38
C ARG A 790 -52.15 16.93 15.06
N ASP A 791 -53.21 17.11 14.27
CA ASP A 791 -54.56 17.29 14.80
C ASP A 791 -55.18 16.01 15.39
N ASN A 792 -54.59 14.87 15.07
CA ASN A 792 -54.94 13.59 15.68
C ASN A 792 -54.39 13.44 17.13
N VAL A 793 -53.44 14.28 17.52
CA VAL A 793 -52.90 14.33 18.88
C VAL A 793 -53.65 15.39 19.69
N ARG A 794 -54.47 14.95 20.61
CA ARG A 794 -55.33 15.84 21.43
C ARG A 794 -54.49 16.73 22.32
N LEU A 795 -54.92 17.99 22.43
CA LEU A 795 -54.43 18.93 23.45
C LEU A 795 -54.91 18.51 24.82
N GLN A 796 -54.01 18.37 25.80
CA GLN A 796 -54.28 17.87 27.14
C GLN A 796 -53.41 18.65 28.16
N GLY A 797 -53.76 18.54 29.45
CA GLY A 797 -52.93 19.08 30.53
C GLY A 797 -51.77 18.20 30.94
N LYS A 798 -50.83 18.73 31.72
CA LYS A 798 -49.69 17.98 32.31
C LYS A 798 -50.09 16.75 33.09
N GLN A 799 -51.21 16.80 33.84
CA GLN A 799 -51.69 15.70 34.66
C GLN A 799 -52.39 14.60 33.90
N ASP A 800 -52.70 14.80 32.63
CA ASP A 800 -53.40 13.82 31.83
C ASP A 800 -52.47 12.67 31.41
N ARG A 801 -53.09 11.52 31.13
CA ARG A 801 -52.40 10.26 30.90
C ARG A 801 -52.15 9.91 29.42
N GLY A 802 -52.47 10.88 28.53
CA GLY A 802 -52.40 10.67 27.10
C GLY A 802 -53.56 9.79 26.58
N MET A 803 -53.68 9.72 25.25
CA MET A 803 -54.62 8.84 24.56
C MET A 803 -53.90 7.92 23.60
N PRO A 804 -54.46 6.73 23.26
CA PRO A 804 -53.89 5.88 22.24
C PRO A 804 -53.80 6.61 20.93
N LEU A 805 -52.62 6.70 20.35
CA LEU A 805 -52.33 7.30 19.06
C LEU A 805 -51.87 6.28 18.05
N VAL A 806 -50.95 5.40 18.46
CA VAL A 806 -50.45 4.28 17.69
C VAL A 806 -50.60 3.02 18.51
N ILE A 807 -51.10 1.95 17.89
CA ILE A 807 -51.31 0.66 18.59
C ILE A 807 -50.02 -0.17 18.40
N ALA A 808 -49.29 -0.34 19.51
CA ALA A 808 -48.18 -1.30 19.52
C ALA A 808 -48.75 -2.70 19.72
N VAL A 809 -48.82 -3.52 18.71
CA VAL A 809 -49.43 -4.87 18.74
C VAL A 809 -48.37 -5.89 19.16
N MET A 810 -48.76 -6.85 20.01
CA MET A 810 -47.92 -7.96 20.52
C MET A 810 -46.50 -7.48 20.90
N ASP A 811 -45.89 -7.55 21.76
CA ASP A 811 -44.50 -7.19 22.17
C ASP A 811 -43.76 -6.13 21.34
N ASP A 812 -44.45 -5.34 20.48
CA ASP A 812 -43.91 -4.19 19.83
C ASP A 812 -43.91 -2.96 20.75
N VAL A 813 -42.95 -2.09 20.57
CA VAL A 813 -42.79 -0.87 21.33
C VAL A 813 -42.48 0.32 20.43
N VAL A 814 -42.98 1.47 20.81
CA VAL A 814 -42.56 2.71 20.14
C VAL A 814 -41.16 3.07 20.60
N THR A 815 -40.28 3.35 19.65
CA THR A 815 -38.86 3.64 19.86
C THR A 815 -38.52 5.11 19.70
N GLY A 816 -39.34 5.86 18.98
CA GLY A 816 -39.10 7.28 18.75
C GLY A 816 -40.24 7.99 18.02
N ALA A 817 -40.18 9.31 18.01
CA ALA A 817 -41.02 10.15 17.16
C ALA A 817 -40.22 11.34 16.66
N GLU A 818 -40.50 11.72 15.43
CA GLU A 818 -39.80 12.82 14.75
C GLU A 818 -40.80 13.61 13.90
N LEU A 819 -40.49 14.89 13.67
CA LEU A 819 -41.23 15.73 12.75
C LEU A 819 -40.84 15.44 11.33
N LEU A 820 -41.80 15.39 10.42
CA LEU A 820 -41.54 15.37 8.98
C LEU A 820 -41.74 16.80 8.43
N GLU A 821 -40.66 17.36 7.92
CA GLU A 821 -40.66 18.61 7.18
C GLU A 821 -41.28 18.48 5.77
#